data_24b61261e77117a37df57720a648d8cc
#
_entry.id   24b61261e77117a37df57720a648d8cc
#
_cell.length_a   1.000
_cell.length_b   1.000
_cell.length_c   1.000
_cell.angle_alpha   90.00
_cell.angle_beta   90.00
_cell.angle_gamma   90.00
#
_symmetry.space_group_name_H-M   'P 1'
#
loop_
_entity.id
_entity.type
_entity.pdbx_description
1 polymer ?
#
loop_
_entity_poly.entity_id
_entity_poly.type
_entity_poly.pdbx_seq_one_letter_code
_entity_poly.pdbx_strand_id
1 'polypeptide(L)'
;MEKNIVIKGAKENNLKSVDLTIPRDKMIVFTGLSGSGKSSLAFDTIYAEGQKKYVESLSSYARQFLGLMKKPDVQLIEGLSPAISIDQKTTNKNPRSTVGTVTEIYDYLRLLYARVGIPHCPVCGREISSQSVDTIVDHIMAHDEGIRLTIMAPIIKGRKGEHKNVISRIKRDGFIRIRIDGEMVRVDEQEEFNLNKNLKHTIDIVIDRIVLRPENRSRIAEAVELAVREGEGATNVLFQSKDEDGKAKDAEETFSTQLACPEHGVGIEEMEPRMFSFNAPYGSCETCTGLGFTLKIDDDNVVTEPSKSILDGAMGQVFSTMDAMGFYRQMLNQLAVDHKTDLSVPYKDLPIDFRNELLHGTGSRKLKYTYTSKSGRVSHMNHTFEGVIPSLERRYGETNSDYIKEKIAGMMTEAICPTCHGKKLKDTVLAVTVGGKNIIELTDLSVEQAILFFEKLELTPREQQISRLITKEIRERLRFLKQVGLGYLTLSRAAGTLSGGESQRIRLATQIGSGLVGVLYILDEPSIGLHQRDNDKLLGALRNLTDMGNTLVIVEHDEDTMYAADHIVDIGPGAGIYGGELVAQGTVDDIKACKESITGQFLSGARKIEVPKTRRPGSGKYLEIIGAKQNNLRNIDVKIPVGKLVCVTGVSGSGKSSLVNEILYKGVASVTNKLQEKPGEHKEIRGIENFDKVIDIDQSPIGRTPRSNPATYTGMFDPIRDLFAQMPEAKMRGYQKGRFSFNVKGGRCEACRGDGITKVEMHFLPDVYVPCEVCGGARYNHETLEVKYKGKNISEVLEMSVTEALPFFENHRSIEKYLQTLDDVGLGYIKLGQPSTQLSGGEAQRIKLATELSKKSTGKTLYILDEPTTGLHFADVEKLMYVLNRLTDEGNTVVVIEHNLDVIKCADHIIDLGPEGGSGGGTIVATGTPEEVAKCEKSFTGQYLKKMLR
;
A
#
# COMPACT_ATOMS: atom_id res chain seq x y z
N MET A 1 24.25 -7.69 35.66
CA MET A 1 24.02 -7.88 34.20
C MET A 1 25.29 -7.48 33.49
N GLU A 2 25.70 -8.22 32.47
CA GLU A 2 26.84 -7.84 31.63
C GLU A 2 26.57 -6.48 30.98
N LYS A 3 27.57 -5.58 31.06
CA LYS A 3 27.41 -4.21 30.53
C LYS A 3 27.60 -4.12 29.03
N ASN A 4 28.10 -5.18 28.40
CA ASN A 4 28.47 -5.20 26.98
C ASN A 4 27.90 -6.43 26.26
N ILE A 5 27.70 -6.30 24.97
CA ILE A 5 27.52 -7.42 24.04
C ILE A 5 28.91 -7.71 23.44
N VAL A 6 29.39 -8.94 23.58
CA VAL A 6 30.69 -9.39 23.06
C VAL A 6 30.50 -10.36 21.93
N ILE A 7 31.08 -10.06 20.77
CA ILE A 7 31.02 -10.87 19.56
C ILE A 7 32.45 -11.30 19.22
N LYS A 8 32.67 -12.56 18.97
CA LYS A 8 33.96 -13.11 18.54
C LYS A 8 33.85 -13.97 17.31
N GLY A 9 34.71 -13.71 16.34
CA GLY A 9 34.85 -14.53 15.15
C GLY A 9 33.63 -14.57 14.25
N ALA A 10 32.96 -13.44 14.01
CA ALA A 10 31.84 -13.36 13.08
C ALA A 10 32.33 -13.49 11.62
N LYS A 11 31.78 -14.47 10.86
CA LYS A 11 32.22 -14.83 9.50
C LYS A 11 31.06 -14.94 8.51
N GLU A 12 29.85 -14.49 8.86
CA GLU A 12 28.70 -14.58 7.96
C GLU A 12 28.93 -13.71 6.71
N ASN A 13 28.60 -14.25 5.54
CA ASN A 13 28.77 -13.63 4.23
C ASN A 13 30.23 -13.17 3.97
N ASN A 14 30.47 -11.86 3.90
CA ASN A 14 31.78 -11.27 3.62
C ASN A 14 32.57 -10.87 4.86
N LEU A 15 32.10 -11.17 6.08
CA LEU A 15 32.78 -10.83 7.32
C LEU A 15 34.06 -11.66 7.50
N LYS A 16 35.16 -11.01 7.89
CA LYS A 16 36.50 -11.61 8.04
C LYS A 16 36.85 -11.85 9.51
N SER A 17 36.09 -12.71 10.18
CA SER A 17 36.32 -13.05 11.61
C SER A 17 36.30 -11.82 12.52
N VAL A 18 35.23 -11.05 12.46
CA VAL A 18 35.10 -9.79 13.20
C VAL A 18 34.94 -10.06 14.69
N ASP A 19 35.79 -9.44 15.49
CA ASP A 19 35.69 -9.35 16.94
C ASP A 19 35.20 -7.95 17.34
N LEU A 20 34.11 -7.88 18.13
CA LEU A 20 33.46 -6.62 18.46
C LEU A 20 32.91 -6.64 19.88
N THR A 21 33.05 -5.51 20.57
CA THR A 21 32.44 -5.30 21.89
C THR A 21 31.64 -4.00 21.86
N ILE A 22 30.32 -4.07 22.06
CA ILE A 22 29.42 -2.92 22.02
C ILE A 22 28.71 -2.76 23.39
N PRO A 23 28.48 -1.51 23.86
CA PRO A 23 27.79 -1.26 25.11
C PRO A 23 26.30 -1.57 25.02
N ARG A 24 25.71 -2.06 26.13
CA ARG A 24 24.26 -2.22 26.27
C ARG A 24 23.59 -0.92 26.67
N ASP A 25 22.28 -0.84 26.47
CA ASP A 25 21.42 0.28 26.88
C ASP A 25 21.92 1.62 26.26
N LYS A 26 22.41 1.52 25.03
CA LYS A 26 22.98 2.62 24.24
C LYS A 26 22.49 2.59 22.81
N MET A 27 22.62 3.72 22.14
CA MET A 27 22.36 3.88 20.70
C MET A 27 23.67 3.67 19.95
N ILE A 28 23.76 2.57 19.20
CA ILE A 28 24.93 2.13 18.44
C ILE A 28 24.63 2.27 16.94
N VAL A 29 25.53 2.92 16.20
CA VAL A 29 25.41 3.04 14.74
C VAL A 29 26.46 2.18 14.05
N PHE A 30 26.01 1.30 13.14
CA PHE A 30 26.87 0.55 12.21
C PHE A 30 26.95 1.28 10.89
N THR A 31 28.13 1.72 10.51
CA THR A 31 28.38 2.49 9.29
C THR A 31 29.47 1.87 8.42
N GLY A 32 29.74 2.44 7.25
CA GLY A 32 30.70 2.01 6.27
C GLY A 32 30.13 1.96 4.85
N LEU A 33 30.93 1.64 3.86
CA LEU A 33 30.54 1.59 2.44
C LEU A 33 29.36 0.63 2.16
N SER A 34 28.59 0.87 1.12
CA SER A 34 27.57 -0.09 0.65
C SER A 34 28.25 -1.42 0.32
N GLY A 35 27.69 -2.55 0.83
CA GLY A 35 28.30 -3.88 0.67
C GLY A 35 29.52 -4.17 1.55
N SER A 36 29.85 -3.34 2.54
CA SER A 36 30.98 -3.57 3.47
C SER A 36 30.77 -4.68 4.49
N GLY A 37 29.52 -5.14 4.71
CA GLY A 37 29.18 -6.19 5.68
C GLY A 37 28.37 -5.74 6.90
N LYS A 38 27.92 -4.48 6.93
CA LYS A 38 27.09 -3.93 8.03
C LYS A 38 25.85 -4.76 8.32
N SER A 39 25.03 -5.00 7.29
CA SER A 39 23.81 -5.78 7.43
C SER A 39 24.10 -7.23 7.78
N SER A 40 25.20 -7.81 7.27
CA SER A 40 25.67 -9.16 7.63
C SER A 40 25.99 -9.27 9.11
N LEU A 41 26.61 -8.25 9.71
CA LEU A 41 26.89 -8.23 11.14
C LEU A 41 25.63 -7.94 11.96
N ALA A 42 24.81 -6.94 11.59
CA ALA A 42 23.63 -6.53 12.34
C ALA A 42 22.50 -7.56 12.26
N PHE A 43 22.10 -7.98 11.05
CA PHE A 43 20.94 -8.85 10.82
C PHE A 43 21.30 -10.32 10.74
N ASP A 44 22.26 -10.70 9.89
CA ASP A 44 22.56 -12.11 9.66
C ASP A 44 23.35 -12.73 10.81
N THR A 45 23.99 -11.91 11.67
CA THR A 45 24.76 -12.39 12.84
C THR A 45 24.08 -12.06 14.16
N ILE A 46 23.97 -10.77 14.53
CA ILE A 46 23.48 -10.35 15.88
C ILE A 46 21.99 -10.66 16.03
N TYR A 47 21.17 -10.20 15.08
CA TYR A 47 19.73 -10.46 15.13
C TYR A 47 19.42 -11.95 15.05
N ALA A 48 20.04 -12.67 14.10
CA ALA A 48 19.80 -14.09 13.90
C ALA A 48 20.07 -14.91 15.16
N GLU A 49 21.18 -14.64 15.88
CA GLU A 49 21.50 -15.32 17.15
C GLU A 49 20.55 -14.87 18.29
N GLY A 50 20.19 -13.59 18.36
CA GLY A 50 19.23 -13.07 19.35
C GLY A 50 17.85 -13.67 19.19
N GLN A 51 17.37 -13.79 17.94
CA GLN A 51 16.09 -14.41 17.60
C GLN A 51 16.12 -15.92 17.89
N LYS A 52 17.20 -16.60 17.57
CA LYS A 52 17.39 -18.02 17.86
C LYS A 52 17.30 -18.27 19.37
N LYS A 53 18.01 -17.52 20.21
CA LYS A 53 17.93 -17.62 21.68
C LYS A 53 16.50 -17.40 22.19
N TYR A 54 15.77 -16.44 21.61
CA TYR A 54 14.37 -16.21 21.92
C TYR A 54 13.51 -17.43 21.58
N VAL A 55 13.63 -17.98 20.35
CA VAL A 55 12.90 -19.17 19.90
C VAL A 55 13.24 -20.40 20.74
N GLU A 56 14.51 -20.57 21.13
CA GLU A 56 14.94 -21.66 22.02
C GLU A 56 14.32 -21.57 23.42
N SER A 57 13.97 -20.38 23.88
CA SER A 57 13.25 -20.16 25.15
C SER A 57 11.76 -20.53 25.10
N LEU A 58 11.19 -20.70 23.92
CA LEU A 58 9.78 -21.05 23.72
C LEU A 58 9.52 -22.55 23.97
N SER A 59 8.23 -22.91 24.13
CA SER A 59 7.82 -24.30 24.29
C SER A 59 8.21 -25.16 23.07
N SER A 60 8.40 -26.49 23.28
CA SER A 60 8.71 -27.42 22.19
C SER A 60 7.67 -27.41 21.06
N TYR A 61 6.41 -27.16 21.41
CA TYR A 61 5.31 -27.01 20.43
C TYR A 61 5.50 -25.76 19.53
N ALA A 62 5.76 -24.60 20.14
CA ALA A 62 6.01 -23.37 19.38
C ALA A 62 7.24 -23.48 18.47
N ARG A 63 8.31 -24.15 18.94
CA ARG A 63 9.52 -24.40 18.13
C ARG A 63 9.27 -25.24 16.88
N GLN A 64 8.34 -26.20 16.91
CA GLN A 64 7.98 -26.99 15.73
C GLN A 64 7.37 -26.15 14.60
N PHE A 65 6.66 -25.07 14.95
CA PHE A 65 6.06 -24.17 13.95
C PHE A 65 7.04 -23.14 13.41
N LEU A 66 8.03 -22.74 14.18
CA LEU A 66 9.01 -21.70 13.81
C LEU A 66 10.20 -22.26 12.99
N GLY A 67 10.32 -23.59 12.89
CA GLY A 67 11.37 -24.22 12.12
C GLY A 67 12.76 -24.15 12.75
N LEU A 68 13.75 -24.84 12.17
CA LEU A 68 15.15 -24.75 12.56
C LEU A 68 15.75 -23.50 11.92
N MET A 69 16.03 -22.48 12.72
CA MET A 69 16.78 -21.32 12.26
C MET A 69 18.23 -21.69 11.99
N LYS A 70 18.77 -21.23 10.85
CA LYS A 70 20.19 -21.40 10.50
C LYS A 70 21.02 -20.71 11.59
N LYS A 71 21.98 -21.43 12.15
CA LYS A 71 22.94 -20.85 13.07
C LYS A 71 23.87 -19.92 12.28
N PRO A 72 24.04 -18.64 12.70
CA PRO A 72 24.99 -17.77 12.04
C PRO A 72 26.44 -18.30 12.24
N ASP A 73 27.31 -18.02 11.27
CA ASP A 73 28.73 -18.38 11.34
C ASP A 73 29.46 -17.40 12.27
N VAL A 74 29.43 -17.71 13.56
CA VAL A 74 30.06 -16.93 14.61
C VAL A 74 30.58 -17.87 15.71
N GLN A 75 31.75 -17.57 16.27
CA GLN A 75 32.32 -18.39 17.33
C GLN A 75 31.56 -18.22 18.65
N LEU A 76 31.32 -16.97 19.06
CA LEU A 76 30.70 -16.65 20.35
C LEU A 76 29.95 -15.31 20.29
N ILE A 77 28.75 -15.25 20.86
CA ILE A 77 28.05 -14.00 21.16
C ILE A 77 27.49 -14.08 22.59
N GLU A 78 27.93 -13.17 23.45
CA GLU A 78 27.49 -13.05 24.84
C GLU A 78 26.76 -11.72 25.07
N GLY A 79 25.96 -11.63 26.13
CA GLY A 79 25.27 -10.41 26.54
C GLY A 79 24.04 -10.02 25.68
N LEU A 80 23.56 -10.88 24.77
CA LEU A 80 22.39 -10.57 23.96
C LEU A 80 21.08 -10.59 24.76
N SER A 81 20.27 -9.55 24.57
CA SER A 81 18.86 -9.49 24.94
C SER A 81 17.96 -10.07 23.84
N PRO A 82 16.65 -10.32 24.11
CA PRO A 82 15.69 -10.60 23.06
C PRO A 82 15.77 -9.55 21.96
N ALA A 83 15.87 -9.99 20.69
CA ALA A 83 16.11 -9.09 19.57
C ALA A 83 14.85 -8.90 18.71
N ILE A 84 14.59 -7.66 18.31
CA ILE A 84 13.52 -7.26 17.39
C ILE A 84 14.17 -6.53 16.21
N SER A 85 13.87 -6.96 14.98
CA SER A 85 14.31 -6.25 13.77
C SER A 85 13.21 -5.41 13.17
N ILE A 86 13.58 -4.23 12.68
CA ILE A 86 12.72 -3.31 11.94
C ILE A 86 13.40 -3.04 10.60
N ASP A 87 13.14 -3.92 9.64
CA ASP A 87 13.69 -3.87 8.29
C ASP A 87 12.78 -3.12 7.30
N GLN A 88 13.33 -2.78 6.14
CA GLN A 88 12.65 -2.05 5.09
C GLN A 88 11.81 -2.94 4.16
N LYS A 89 12.10 -4.24 4.09
CA LYS A 89 11.71 -5.13 2.96
C LYS A 89 10.24 -5.56 2.90
N THR A 90 9.39 -5.28 3.87
CA THR A 90 8.04 -5.82 3.90
C THR A 90 6.96 -4.74 3.78
N THR A 91 6.63 -4.33 2.56
CA THR A 91 5.35 -3.68 2.29
C THR A 91 4.25 -4.74 2.27
N ASN A 92 3.29 -4.61 3.17
CA ASN A 92 2.11 -5.48 3.18
C ASN A 92 1.25 -5.17 1.96
N LYS A 93 1.22 -6.08 0.98
CA LYS A 93 0.43 -5.95 -0.26
C LYS A 93 -1.06 -6.28 -0.09
N ASN A 94 -1.49 -6.60 1.13
CA ASN A 94 -2.90 -6.89 1.36
C ASN A 94 -3.74 -5.61 1.22
N PRO A 95 -4.69 -5.52 0.27
CA PRO A 95 -5.49 -4.32 0.04
C PRO A 95 -6.40 -3.95 1.21
N ARG A 96 -6.61 -4.88 2.15
CA ARG A 96 -7.40 -4.66 3.38
C ARG A 96 -6.58 -4.09 4.52
N SER A 97 -5.25 -4.08 4.43
CA SER A 97 -4.41 -3.48 5.47
C SER A 97 -4.37 -1.97 5.35
N THR A 98 -4.61 -1.28 6.44
CA THR A 98 -4.54 0.20 6.54
C THR A 98 -3.57 0.60 7.65
N VAL A 99 -3.16 1.88 7.69
CA VAL A 99 -2.37 2.41 8.80
C VAL A 99 -3.04 2.09 10.14
N GLY A 100 -4.35 2.32 10.26
CA GLY A 100 -5.10 2.03 11.48
C GLY A 100 -5.07 0.57 11.91
N THR A 101 -5.10 -0.38 10.97
CA THR A 101 -5.04 -1.82 11.31
C THR A 101 -3.64 -2.29 11.64
N VAL A 102 -2.61 -1.78 10.96
CA VAL A 102 -1.20 -2.15 11.22
C VAL A 102 -0.73 -1.61 12.57
N THR A 103 -1.24 -0.46 13.00
CA THR A 103 -0.94 0.16 14.30
C THR A 103 -1.85 -0.31 15.43
N GLU A 104 -2.77 -1.23 15.14
CA GLU A 104 -3.82 -1.70 16.07
C GLU A 104 -4.79 -0.61 16.56
N ILE A 105 -4.62 0.64 16.13
CA ILE A 105 -5.52 1.74 16.50
C ILE A 105 -6.95 1.42 16.10
N TYR A 106 -7.14 0.81 14.92
CA TYR A 106 -8.47 0.43 14.44
C TYR A 106 -9.17 -0.59 15.35
N ASP A 107 -8.43 -1.47 16.00
CA ASP A 107 -9.00 -2.46 16.93
C ASP A 107 -9.51 -1.79 18.21
N TYR A 108 -8.78 -0.79 18.71
CA TYR A 108 -9.25 0.04 19.83
C TYR A 108 -10.43 0.94 19.40
N LEU A 109 -10.44 1.46 18.18
CA LEU A 109 -11.59 2.22 17.67
C LEU A 109 -12.85 1.35 17.59
N ARG A 110 -12.74 0.12 17.06
CA ARG A 110 -13.89 -0.82 17.03
C ARG A 110 -14.43 -1.08 18.44
N LEU A 111 -13.56 -1.23 19.42
CA LEU A 111 -13.95 -1.41 20.82
C LEU A 111 -14.60 -0.15 21.38
N LEU A 112 -14.07 1.04 21.07
CA LEU A 112 -14.63 2.32 21.48
C LEU A 112 -16.05 2.48 20.95
N TYR A 113 -16.25 2.31 19.63
CA TYR A 113 -17.56 2.45 18.98
C TYR A 113 -18.58 1.42 19.49
N ALA A 114 -18.13 0.21 19.79
CA ALA A 114 -19.02 -0.82 20.38
C ALA A 114 -19.46 -0.52 21.82
N ARG A 115 -18.67 0.26 22.58
CA ARG A 115 -18.94 0.50 24.02
C ARG A 115 -19.58 1.85 24.32
N VAL A 116 -19.25 2.89 23.57
CA VAL A 116 -19.73 4.27 23.78
C VAL A 116 -20.29 4.92 22.51
N GLY A 117 -20.42 4.15 21.43
CA GLY A 117 -21.02 4.64 20.19
C GLY A 117 -22.51 4.91 20.33
N ILE A 118 -22.97 6.02 19.77
CA ILE A 118 -24.37 6.41 19.73
C ILE A 118 -24.94 6.00 18.37
N PRO A 119 -25.88 5.04 18.33
CA PRO A 119 -26.46 4.60 17.07
C PRO A 119 -27.53 5.58 16.56
N HIS A 120 -27.55 5.79 15.26
CA HIS A 120 -28.53 6.62 14.57
C HIS A 120 -29.23 5.81 13.46
N CYS A 121 -30.39 6.24 13.08
CA CYS A 121 -31.10 5.67 11.93
C CYS A 121 -30.41 6.11 10.63
N PRO A 122 -29.97 5.17 9.76
CA PRO A 122 -29.31 5.54 8.51
C PRO A 122 -30.21 6.28 7.51
N VAL A 123 -31.55 6.25 7.72
CA VAL A 123 -32.53 6.89 6.83
C VAL A 123 -32.88 8.30 7.31
N CYS A 124 -33.23 8.49 8.59
CA CYS A 124 -33.69 9.78 9.13
C CYS A 124 -32.68 10.49 10.05
N GLY A 125 -31.54 9.83 10.40
CA GLY A 125 -30.52 10.42 11.27
C GLY A 125 -30.90 10.52 12.75
N ARG A 126 -32.08 10.06 13.16
CA ARG A 126 -32.53 10.10 14.58
C ARG A 126 -31.70 9.15 15.41
N GLU A 127 -31.33 9.55 16.60
CA GLU A 127 -30.69 8.67 17.58
C GLU A 127 -31.62 7.50 17.94
N ILE A 128 -31.03 6.31 17.99
CA ILE A 128 -31.72 5.07 18.33
C ILE A 128 -31.25 4.66 19.72
N SER A 129 -32.20 4.66 20.67
CA SER A 129 -31.95 4.17 22.03
C SER A 129 -32.84 2.97 22.35
N SER A 130 -32.29 2.00 23.05
CA SER A 130 -33.12 0.95 23.64
C SER A 130 -33.69 1.48 24.96
N GLN A 131 -34.99 1.38 25.10
CA GLN A 131 -35.67 1.77 26.33
C GLN A 131 -36.00 0.53 27.16
N SER A 132 -35.73 0.54 28.46
CA SER A 132 -36.25 -0.51 29.33
C SER A 132 -37.78 -0.35 29.46
N VAL A 133 -38.45 -1.46 29.74
CA VAL A 133 -39.92 -1.42 30.00
C VAL A 133 -40.26 -0.36 31.07
N ASP A 134 -39.45 -0.28 32.13
CA ASP A 134 -39.65 0.75 33.18
C ASP A 134 -39.53 2.17 32.65
N THR A 135 -38.54 2.42 31.76
CA THR A 135 -38.35 3.75 31.15
C THR A 135 -39.53 4.11 30.24
N ILE A 136 -40.07 3.11 29.49
CA ILE A 136 -41.27 3.32 28.66
C ILE A 136 -42.48 3.65 29.55
N VAL A 137 -42.65 2.90 30.63
CA VAL A 137 -43.75 3.15 31.60
C VAL A 137 -43.60 4.51 32.25
N ASP A 138 -42.40 4.91 32.68
CA ASP A 138 -42.18 6.24 33.27
C ASP A 138 -42.49 7.37 32.28
N HIS A 139 -42.13 7.16 30.99
CA HIS A 139 -42.47 8.12 29.94
C HIS A 139 -44.00 8.23 29.74
N ILE A 140 -44.69 7.08 29.69
CA ILE A 140 -46.18 7.06 29.59
C ILE A 140 -46.79 7.75 30.79
N MET A 141 -46.26 7.50 31.98
CA MET A 141 -46.79 8.08 33.25
C MET A 141 -46.52 9.58 33.41
N ALA A 142 -45.60 10.13 32.63
CA ALA A 142 -45.30 11.57 32.62
C ALA A 142 -46.36 12.42 31.88
N HIS A 143 -47.27 11.78 31.14
CA HIS A 143 -48.41 12.50 30.51
C HIS A 143 -49.50 12.86 31.50
N ASP A 144 -50.41 13.74 31.09
CA ASP A 144 -51.53 14.22 31.95
C ASP A 144 -52.48 13.11 32.40
N GLU A 145 -52.86 13.14 33.64
CA GLU A 145 -53.85 12.20 34.19
C GLU A 145 -55.21 12.29 33.46
N GLY A 146 -55.82 11.14 33.28
CA GLY A 146 -57.14 11.05 32.62
C GLY A 146 -57.12 10.77 31.13
N ILE A 147 -55.96 10.82 30.50
CA ILE A 147 -55.78 10.44 29.11
C ILE A 147 -56.10 8.94 28.92
N ARG A 148 -56.79 8.60 27.83
CA ARG A 148 -57.05 7.21 27.46
C ARG A 148 -55.89 6.70 26.64
N LEU A 149 -55.26 5.62 27.10
CA LEU A 149 -54.19 4.91 26.45
C LEU A 149 -54.71 3.69 25.72
N THR A 150 -54.21 3.43 24.52
CA THR A 150 -54.32 2.13 23.85
C THR A 150 -52.94 1.63 23.60
N ILE A 151 -52.54 0.56 24.29
CA ILE A 151 -51.25 -0.08 24.19
C ILE A 151 -51.35 -1.21 23.16
N MET A 152 -50.48 -1.20 22.15
CA MET A 152 -50.54 -2.11 21.00
C MET A 152 -49.19 -2.75 20.69
N ALA A 153 -49.24 -3.98 20.19
CA ALA A 153 -48.06 -4.70 19.68
C ALA A 153 -48.08 -4.70 18.15
N PRO A 154 -47.08 -4.07 17.48
CA PRO A 154 -47.02 -4.08 16.03
C PRO A 154 -46.52 -5.43 15.52
N ILE A 155 -47.36 -6.14 14.70
CA ILE A 155 -47.04 -7.46 14.15
C ILE A 155 -46.67 -7.37 12.67
N ILE A 156 -47.37 -6.57 11.90
CA ILE A 156 -47.10 -6.33 10.49
C ILE A 156 -46.94 -4.85 10.25
N LYS A 157 -45.83 -4.44 9.69
CA LYS A 157 -45.53 -3.03 9.34
C LYS A 157 -45.36 -2.89 7.83
N GLY A 158 -46.39 -2.34 7.15
CA GLY A 158 -46.28 -1.97 5.74
C GLY A 158 -45.92 -3.11 4.76
N ARG A 159 -46.31 -4.36 5.02
CA ARG A 159 -46.02 -5.52 4.17
C ARG A 159 -47.21 -5.88 3.28
N LYS A 160 -46.94 -6.27 2.04
CA LYS A 160 -47.95 -6.80 1.09
C LYS A 160 -48.36 -8.22 1.49
N GLY A 161 -49.59 -8.54 1.37
CA GLY A 161 -50.11 -9.90 1.63
C GLY A 161 -51.50 -9.90 2.24
N GLU A 162 -52.17 -11.05 2.22
CA GLU A 162 -53.50 -11.24 2.88
C GLU A 162 -53.38 -11.47 4.38
N HIS A 163 -52.22 -11.79 4.90
CA HIS A 163 -51.88 -12.01 6.31
C HIS A 163 -52.82 -12.95 7.10
N LYS A 164 -53.60 -13.81 6.43
CA LYS A 164 -54.61 -14.72 7.06
C LYS A 164 -54.00 -15.59 8.18
N ASN A 165 -52.80 -16.12 7.97
CA ASN A 165 -52.14 -16.97 8.99
C ASN A 165 -51.79 -16.17 10.26
N VAL A 166 -51.39 -14.89 10.11
CA VAL A 166 -51.07 -14.02 11.24
C VAL A 166 -52.33 -13.70 12.02
N ILE A 167 -53.41 -13.32 11.34
CA ILE A 167 -54.70 -13.02 11.99
C ILE A 167 -55.28 -14.27 12.68
N SER A 168 -55.18 -15.43 12.06
CA SER A 168 -55.60 -16.71 12.65
C SER A 168 -54.78 -17.07 13.89
N ARG A 169 -53.46 -16.77 13.90
CA ARG A 169 -52.63 -16.93 15.10
C ARG A 169 -53.10 -15.99 16.23
N ILE A 170 -53.32 -14.72 15.94
CA ILE A 170 -53.79 -13.70 16.91
C ILE A 170 -55.13 -14.14 17.55
N LYS A 171 -56.04 -14.67 16.72
CA LYS A 171 -57.35 -15.17 17.22
C LYS A 171 -57.15 -16.40 18.13
N ARG A 172 -56.28 -17.31 17.75
CA ARG A 172 -55.98 -18.52 18.56
C ARG A 172 -55.30 -18.18 19.88
N ASP A 173 -54.44 -17.17 19.90
CA ASP A 173 -53.69 -16.73 21.08
C ASP A 173 -54.58 -15.89 22.03
N GLY A 174 -55.88 -15.66 21.69
CA GLY A 174 -56.92 -15.09 22.58
C GLY A 174 -57.05 -13.59 22.55
N PHE A 175 -56.38 -12.92 21.61
CA PHE A 175 -56.51 -11.46 21.47
C PHE A 175 -57.83 -11.11 20.78
N ILE A 176 -58.57 -10.13 21.38
CA ILE A 176 -59.93 -9.78 20.97
C ILE A 176 -59.96 -8.64 19.95
N ARG A 177 -58.97 -7.78 19.94
CA ARG A 177 -58.92 -6.60 19.07
C ARG A 177 -57.57 -6.44 18.35
N ILE A 178 -57.67 -6.04 17.11
CA ILE A 178 -56.52 -5.66 16.29
C ILE A 178 -56.75 -4.30 15.64
N ARG A 179 -55.69 -3.62 15.27
CA ARG A 179 -55.76 -2.45 14.39
C ARG A 179 -55.24 -2.84 13.04
N ILE A 180 -55.99 -2.65 11.97
CA ILE A 180 -55.62 -2.87 10.58
C ILE A 180 -55.65 -1.58 9.85
N ASP A 181 -54.54 -1.11 9.29
CA ASP A 181 -54.40 0.12 8.51
C ASP A 181 -55.04 1.35 9.19
N GLY A 182 -54.93 1.42 10.53
CA GLY A 182 -55.43 2.48 11.37
C GLY A 182 -56.82 2.25 11.95
N GLU A 183 -57.59 1.29 11.43
CA GLU A 183 -58.95 0.99 11.92
C GLU A 183 -58.93 -0.12 12.98
N MET A 184 -59.65 0.13 14.10
CA MET A 184 -59.81 -0.84 15.19
C MET A 184 -60.92 -1.85 14.87
N VAL A 185 -60.55 -3.11 14.80
CA VAL A 185 -61.45 -4.21 14.42
C VAL A 185 -61.43 -5.28 15.50
N ARG A 186 -62.61 -5.88 15.81
CA ARG A 186 -62.72 -7.02 16.68
C ARG A 186 -62.57 -8.33 15.91
N VAL A 187 -61.65 -9.15 16.40
CA VAL A 187 -61.28 -10.41 15.72
C VAL A 187 -62.32 -11.54 15.97
N ASP A 188 -63.07 -11.42 17.05
CA ASP A 188 -64.16 -12.38 17.44
C ASP A 188 -65.48 -12.15 16.66
N GLU A 189 -65.72 -10.98 16.11
CA GLU A 189 -66.92 -10.65 15.34
C GLU A 189 -66.82 -10.94 13.84
N GLN A 190 -65.61 -11.20 13.32
CA GLN A 190 -65.40 -11.49 11.90
C GLN A 190 -64.83 -12.92 11.72
N GLU A 191 -65.46 -13.73 10.86
CA GLU A 191 -64.99 -15.07 10.53
C GLU A 191 -63.82 -15.02 9.55
N GLU A 192 -63.80 -14.11 8.57
CA GLU A 192 -62.73 -13.95 7.59
C GLU A 192 -62.36 -12.49 7.36
N PHE A 193 -61.06 -12.23 7.26
CA PHE A 193 -60.45 -10.95 6.87
C PHE A 193 -59.94 -11.03 5.46
N ASN A 194 -60.52 -10.27 4.52
CA ASN A 194 -60.11 -10.26 3.13
C ASN A 194 -59.26 -9.05 2.82
N LEU A 195 -57.97 -9.07 3.18
CA LEU A 195 -57.01 -8.05 2.86
C LEU A 195 -56.52 -8.19 1.43
N ASN A 196 -56.31 -7.05 0.74
CA ASN A 196 -55.84 -7.04 -0.63
C ASN A 196 -54.36 -7.39 -0.68
N LYS A 197 -53.99 -8.54 -1.29
CA LYS A 197 -52.62 -9.06 -1.39
C LYS A 197 -51.62 -8.11 -2.08
N ASN A 198 -52.09 -7.15 -2.87
CA ASN A 198 -51.25 -6.20 -3.60
C ASN A 198 -50.99 -4.88 -2.85
N LEU A 199 -51.73 -4.61 -1.77
CA LEU A 199 -51.56 -3.44 -0.92
C LEU A 199 -50.67 -3.76 0.27
N LYS A 200 -50.03 -2.73 0.79
CA LYS A 200 -49.27 -2.82 2.05
C LYS A 200 -50.23 -2.66 3.23
N HIS A 201 -50.16 -3.56 4.18
CA HIS A 201 -50.97 -3.55 5.37
C HIS A 201 -50.11 -3.39 6.63
N THR A 202 -50.67 -2.71 7.62
CA THR A 202 -50.13 -2.59 8.97
C THR A 202 -51.14 -3.22 9.94
N ILE A 203 -50.66 -4.16 10.78
CA ILE A 203 -51.49 -4.89 11.72
C ILE A 203 -50.84 -4.82 13.10
N ASP A 204 -51.56 -4.22 14.07
CA ASP A 204 -51.17 -4.18 15.48
C ASP A 204 -52.18 -4.96 16.32
N ILE A 205 -51.69 -5.70 17.30
CA ILE A 205 -52.55 -6.31 18.35
C ILE A 205 -52.83 -5.28 19.42
N VAL A 206 -54.09 -5.06 19.75
CA VAL A 206 -54.48 -4.20 20.90
C VAL A 206 -54.35 -5.02 22.18
N ILE A 207 -53.38 -4.71 23.00
CA ILE A 207 -53.08 -5.40 24.25
C ILE A 207 -54.04 -4.94 25.35
N ASP A 208 -54.09 -3.63 25.61
CA ASP A 208 -55.00 -3.09 26.64
C ASP A 208 -55.43 -1.66 26.32
N ARG A 209 -56.53 -1.26 26.92
CA ARG A 209 -57.06 0.11 26.86
C ARG A 209 -57.26 0.62 28.28
N ILE A 210 -56.42 1.58 28.70
CA ILE A 210 -56.30 1.98 30.10
C ILE A 210 -56.46 3.52 30.20
N VAL A 211 -57.05 4.00 31.26
CA VAL A 211 -57.02 5.42 31.60
C VAL A 211 -55.78 5.69 32.43
N LEU A 212 -55.00 6.67 32.04
CA LEU A 212 -53.80 7.08 32.72
C LEU A 212 -54.10 7.64 34.11
N ARG A 213 -53.72 6.90 35.13
CA ARG A 213 -53.81 7.26 36.56
C ARG A 213 -52.64 6.60 37.32
N PRO A 214 -52.17 7.23 38.41
CA PRO A 214 -51.07 6.65 39.21
C PRO A 214 -51.32 5.21 39.70
N GLU A 215 -52.58 4.91 40.02
CA GLU A 215 -53.02 3.56 40.47
C GLU A 215 -52.84 2.47 39.39
N ASN A 216 -52.86 2.85 38.13
CA ASN A 216 -52.80 1.92 36.99
C ASN A 216 -51.36 1.64 36.53
N ARG A 217 -50.34 2.15 37.19
CA ARG A 217 -48.92 1.96 36.81
C ARG A 217 -48.56 0.49 36.61
N SER A 218 -48.94 -0.42 37.53
CA SER A 218 -48.66 -1.85 37.43
C SER A 218 -49.31 -2.46 36.21
N ARG A 219 -50.60 -2.11 35.94
CA ARG A 219 -51.35 -2.62 34.78
C ARG A 219 -50.76 -2.09 33.45
N ILE A 220 -50.30 -0.84 33.44
CA ILE A 220 -49.62 -0.27 32.27
C ILE A 220 -48.30 -1.02 32.04
N ALA A 221 -47.51 -1.32 33.08
CA ALA A 221 -46.29 -2.05 32.98
C ALA A 221 -46.49 -3.46 32.42
N GLU A 222 -47.46 -4.22 32.92
CA GLU A 222 -47.83 -5.52 32.41
C GLU A 222 -48.28 -5.48 30.95
N ALA A 223 -49.08 -4.47 30.57
CA ALA A 223 -49.53 -4.32 29.19
C ALA A 223 -48.37 -3.94 28.23
N VAL A 224 -47.44 -3.09 28.66
CA VAL A 224 -46.23 -2.72 27.88
C VAL A 224 -45.31 -3.94 27.74
N GLU A 225 -45.09 -4.68 28.81
CA GLU A 225 -44.28 -5.90 28.78
C GLU A 225 -44.83 -6.94 27.80
N LEU A 226 -46.15 -7.17 27.85
CA LEU A 226 -46.84 -8.04 26.91
C LEU A 226 -46.77 -7.53 25.47
N ALA A 227 -46.97 -6.19 25.28
CA ALA A 227 -46.92 -5.56 23.97
C ALA A 227 -45.50 -5.68 23.34
N VAL A 228 -44.47 -5.45 24.14
CA VAL A 228 -43.05 -5.60 23.72
C VAL A 228 -42.73 -7.05 23.36
N ARG A 229 -43.27 -8.02 24.15
CA ARG A 229 -43.04 -9.44 23.85
C ARG A 229 -43.70 -9.88 22.55
N GLU A 230 -44.96 -9.53 22.33
CA GLU A 230 -45.70 -9.91 21.11
C GLU A 230 -45.23 -9.11 19.87
N GLY A 231 -44.85 -7.83 20.07
CA GLY A 231 -44.34 -6.94 19.01
C GLY A 231 -42.86 -7.06 18.74
N GLU A 232 -42.21 -8.19 19.15
CA GLU A 232 -40.80 -8.47 18.91
C GLU A 232 -39.88 -7.30 19.34
N GLY A 233 -40.14 -6.76 20.54
CA GLY A 233 -39.34 -5.65 21.10
C GLY A 233 -39.91 -4.26 20.86
N ALA A 234 -41.02 -4.11 20.17
CA ALA A 234 -41.67 -2.80 19.93
C ALA A 234 -43.07 -2.72 20.48
N THR A 235 -43.49 -1.52 20.90
CA THR A 235 -44.88 -1.24 21.31
C THR A 235 -45.31 0.11 20.77
N ASN A 236 -46.56 0.20 20.31
CA ASN A 236 -47.24 1.44 19.93
C ASN A 236 -48.20 1.85 21.01
N VAL A 237 -48.16 3.09 21.47
CA VAL A 237 -49.06 3.64 22.46
C VAL A 237 -49.83 4.82 21.85
N LEU A 238 -51.17 4.68 21.75
CA LEU A 238 -52.03 5.73 21.28
C LEU A 238 -52.58 6.49 22.49
N PHE A 239 -52.25 7.78 22.59
CA PHE A 239 -52.72 8.70 23.60
C PHE A 239 -53.96 9.44 23.06
N GLN A 240 -55.10 9.25 23.67
CA GLN A 240 -56.37 9.88 23.26
C GLN A 240 -56.78 10.93 24.28
N SER A 241 -56.59 12.19 23.92
CA SER A 241 -56.99 13.35 24.74
C SER A 241 -58.04 14.19 23.99
N LYS A 242 -58.68 15.11 24.70
CA LYS A 242 -59.55 16.12 24.11
C LYS A 242 -58.89 17.49 24.30
N ASP A 243 -58.90 18.33 23.28
CA ASP A 243 -58.48 19.73 23.40
C ASP A 243 -59.50 20.56 24.21
N GLU A 244 -59.19 21.81 24.46
CA GLU A 244 -60.09 22.76 25.20
C GLU A 244 -61.43 22.96 24.49
N ASP A 245 -61.50 22.72 23.18
CA ASP A 245 -62.73 22.78 22.38
C ASP A 245 -63.52 21.47 22.34
N GLY A 246 -63.03 20.42 23.03
CA GLY A 246 -63.67 19.11 23.10
C GLY A 246 -63.40 18.19 21.89
N LYS A 247 -62.54 18.61 20.95
CA LYS A 247 -62.13 17.77 19.79
C LYS A 247 -61.08 16.73 20.21
N ALA A 248 -61.16 15.52 19.62
CA ALA A 248 -60.21 14.47 19.87
C ALA A 248 -58.82 14.89 19.35
N LYS A 249 -57.82 14.84 20.21
CA LYS A 249 -56.40 14.99 19.87
C LYS A 249 -55.73 13.68 20.18
N ASP A 250 -55.55 12.89 19.15
CA ASP A 250 -54.87 11.59 19.23
C ASP A 250 -53.41 11.78 18.91
N ALA A 251 -52.51 11.28 19.78
CA ALA A 251 -51.06 11.21 19.55
C ALA A 251 -50.63 9.76 19.66
N GLU A 252 -49.86 9.29 18.69
CA GLU A 252 -49.32 7.94 18.73
C GLU A 252 -47.79 8.01 18.90
N GLU A 253 -47.28 7.25 19.87
CA GLU A 253 -45.85 7.11 20.12
C GLU A 253 -45.46 5.65 20.04
N THR A 254 -44.32 5.41 19.38
CA THR A 254 -43.73 4.08 19.25
C THR A 254 -42.51 3.99 20.13
N PHE A 255 -42.45 2.95 20.96
CA PHE A 255 -41.30 2.64 21.82
C PHE A 255 -40.69 1.34 21.41
N SER A 256 -39.36 1.19 21.65
CA SER A 256 -38.67 -0.04 21.36
C SER A 256 -37.71 -0.39 22.47
N THR A 257 -37.68 -1.67 22.85
CA THR A 257 -36.67 -2.24 23.75
C THR A 257 -35.45 -2.72 22.96
N GLN A 258 -35.54 -2.79 21.62
CA GLN A 258 -34.43 -3.07 20.74
C GLN A 258 -33.86 -1.77 20.19
N LEU A 259 -32.59 -1.78 19.77
CA LEU A 259 -31.95 -0.69 19.07
C LEU A 259 -32.53 -0.60 17.64
N ALA A 260 -33.75 -0.09 17.50
CA ALA A 260 -34.42 0.03 16.20
C ALA A 260 -35.09 1.40 16.06
N CYS A 261 -35.05 1.96 14.84
CA CYS A 261 -35.77 3.19 14.54
C CYS A 261 -37.27 2.92 14.51
N PRO A 262 -38.09 3.63 15.31
CA PRO A 262 -39.52 3.41 15.37
C PRO A 262 -40.20 3.72 14.03
N GLU A 263 -39.72 4.69 13.24
CA GLU A 263 -40.32 5.11 11.98
C GLU A 263 -39.96 4.17 10.80
N HIS A 264 -38.71 3.74 10.72
CA HIS A 264 -38.20 3.01 9.57
C HIS A 264 -38.04 1.50 9.84
N GLY A 265 -38.15 1.06 11.09
CA GLY A 265 -37.96 -0.36 11.47
C GLY A 265 -36.54 -0.87 11.24
N VAL A 266 -35.59 0.03 10.96
CA VAL A 266 -34.17 -0.34 10.81
C VAL A 266 -33.61 -0.54 12.20
N GLY A 267 -33.35 -1.81 12.54
CA GLY A 267 -32.69 -2.21 13.78
C GLY A 267 -31.18 -2.28 13.63
N ILE A 268 -30.48 -1.94 14.69
CA ILE A 268 -29.06 -2.23 14.86
C ILE A 268 -28.99 -3.43 15.79
N GLU A 269 -28.38 -4.53 15.29
CA GLU A 269 -28.06 -5.69 16.12
C GLU A 269 -27.13 -5.27 17.26
N GLU A 270 -26.89 -6.15 18.22
CA GLU A 270 -26.01 -5.87 19.34
C GLU A 270 -24.68 -5.27 18.90
N MET A 271 -24.30 -4.11 19.45
CA MET A 271 -23.08 -3.40 19.07
C MET A 271 -21.84 -4.11 19.59
N GLU A 272 -21.32 -5.02 18.79
CA GLU A 272 -20.07 -5.74 19.06
C GLU A 272 -18.91 -5.18 18.22
N PRO A 273 -17.63 -5.31 18.66
CA PRO A 273 -16.46 -4.86 17.90
C PRO A 273 -16.36 -5.46 16.50
N ARG A 274 -16.89 -6.67 16.28
CA ARG A 274 -16.90 -7.33 14.95
C ARG A 274 -17.80 -6.60 13.94
N MET A 275 -18.83 -5.90 14.40
CA MET A 275 -19.72 -5.09 13.56
C MET A 275 -18.97 -3.95 12.87
N PHE A 276 -17.97 -3.38 13.52
CA PHE A 276 -17.15 -2.27 13.00
C PHE A 276 -15.95 -2.74 12.19
N SER A 277 -15.84 -4.03 11.86
CA SER A 277 -14.75 -4.58 11.07
C SER A 277 -15.13 -4.69 9.60
N PHE A 278 -14.37 -4.01 8.74
CA PHE A 278 -14.52 -4.19 7.29
C PHE A 278 -13.93 -5.53 6.78
N ASN A 279 -13.24 -6.29 7.65
CA ASN A 279 -12.74 -7.64 7.33
C ASN A 279 -13.72 -8.75 7.75
N ALA A 280 -14.80 -8.42 8.46
CA ALA A 280 -15.80 -9.35 8.91
C ALA A 280 -17.11 -9.17 8.11
N PRO A 281 -17.81 -10.26 7.72
CA PRO A 281 -19.05 -10.18 6.93
C PRO A 281 -20.17 -9.39 7.61
N TYR A 282 -20.14 -9.33 8.95
CA TYR A 282 -21.13 -8.58 9.74
C TYR A 282 -21.16 -7.09 9.43
N GLY A 283 -19.99 -6.47 9.34
CA GLY A 283 -19.88 -5.01 9.17
C GLY A 283 -19.50 -4.59 7.77
N SER A 284 -18.89 -5.47 6.96
CA SER A 284 -18.40 -5.11 5.65
C SER A 284 -19.52 -4.86 4.64
N CYS A 285 -19.32 -3.92 3.74
CA CYS A 285 -20.19 -3.72 2.59
C CYS A 285 -20.29 -5.02 1.76
N GLU A 286 -21.49 -5.45 1.43
CA GLU A 286 -21.76 -6.71 0.74
C GLU A 286 -21.23 -6.71 -0.70
N THR A 287 -21.26 -5.57 -1.38
CA THR A 287 -20.81 -5.44 -2.77
C THR A 287 -19.29 -5.55 -2.92
N CYS A 288 -18.51 -4.83 -2.10
CA CYS A 288 -17.05 -4.82 -2.19
C CYS A 288 -16.37 -5.68 -1.13
N THR A 289 -17.13 -6.36 -0.27
CA THR A 289 -16.61 -7.21 0.82
C THR A 289 -15.55 -6.51 1.69
N GLY A 290 -15.74 -5.21 1.93
CA GLY A 290 -14.85 -4.40 2.76
C GLY A 290 -13.63 -3.79 2.06
N LEU A 291 -13.50 -3.90 0.74
CA LEU A 291 -12.40 -3.29 -0.01
C LEU A 291 -12.59 -1.79 -0.23
N GLY A 292 -13.83 -1.33 -0.38
CA GLY A 292 -14.16 0.06 -0.71
C GLY A 292 -14.16 0.33 -2.23
N PHE A 293 -13.63 -0.55 -3.04
CA PHE A 293 -13.61 -0.47 -4.49
C PHE A 293 -14.03 -1.81 -5.12
N THR A 294 -14.37 -1.78 -6.38
CA THR A 294 -14.62 -2.95 -7.22
C THR A 294 -13.67 -2.89 -8.41
N LEU A 295 -13.18 -4.04 -8.83
CA LEU A 295 -12.39 -4.13 -10.05
C LEU A 295 -13.34 -4.10 -11.24
N LYS A 296 -13.16 -3.15 -12.14
CA LYS A 296 -13.89 -3.02 -13.39
C LYS A 296 -12.92 -2.91 -14.55
N ILE A 297 -13.32 -3.45 -15.69
CA ILE A 297 -12.55 -3.27 -16.92
C ILE A 297 -12.89 -1.90 -17.49
N ASP A 298 -11.86 -1.08 -17.75
CA ASP A 298 -12.00 0.24 -18.36
C ASP A 298 -11.98 0.09 -19.89
N ASP A 299 -12.85 0.81 -20.59
CA ASP A 299 -12.93 0.85 -22.05
C ASP A 299 -11.57 1.17 -22.68
N ASP A 300 -10.84 2.13 -22.12
CA ASP A 300 -9.52 2.57 -22.61
C ASP A 300 -8.45 1.46 -22.45
N ASN A 301 -8.59 0.57 -21.47
CA ASN A 301 -7.67 -0.55 -21.28
C ASN A 301 -7.97 -1.73 -22.23
N VAL A 302 -9.18 -1.80 -22.76
CA VAL A 302 -9.58 -2.78 -23.78
C VAL A 302 -9.14 -2.31 -25.16
N VAL A 303 -9.30 -1.02 -25.46
CA VAL A 303 -8.95 -0.42 -26.75
C VAL A 303 -7.61 0.31 -26.62
N THR A 304 -6.53 -0.42 -26.86
CA THR A 304 -5.18 0.10 -26.63
C THR A 304 -4.64 0.97 -27.77
N GLU A 305 -5.09 0.73 -29.02
CA GLU A 305 -4.64 1.49 -30.19
C GLU A 305 -5.84 1.92 -31.08
N PRO A 306 -6.57 2.96 -30.69
CA PRO A 306 -7.80 3.37 -31.40
C PRO A 306 -7.57 3.85 -32.84
N SER A 307 -6.33 4.14 -33.24
CA SER A 307 -5.94 4.48 -34.61
C SER A 307 -5.83 3.27 -35.53
N LYS A 308 -5.79 2.04 -34.97
CA LYS A 308 -5.84 0.79 -35.76
C LYS A 308 -7.26 0.28 -35.90
N SER A 309 -7.45 -0.62 -36.85
CA SER A 309 -8.71 -1.38 -36.97
C SER A 309 -8.77 -2.50 -35.93
N ILE A 310 -9.97 -3.01 -35.69
CA ILE A 310 -10.14 -4.18 -34.79
C ILE A 310 -9.33 -5.38 -35.32
N LEU A 311 -9.26 -5.55 -36.64
CA LEU A 311 -8.51 -6.63 -37.27
C LEU A 311 -6.98 -6.44 -37.16
N ASP A 312 -6.52 -5.19 -37.18
CA ASP A 312 -5.08 -4.85 -37.05
C ASP A 312 -4.61 -4.68 -35.59
N GLY A 313 -5.47 -5.01 -34.65
CA GLY A 313 -5.10 -5.08 -33.23
C GLY A 313 -5.42 -3.84 -32.41
N ALA A 314 -6.45 -3.06 -32.75
CA ALA A 314 -6.95 -1.94 -31.92
C ALA A 314 -7.21 -2.36 -30.46
N MET A 315 -7.69 -3.59 -30.26
CA MET A 315 -7.98 -4.20 -28.96
C MET A 315 -6.84 -5.11 -28.45
N GLY A 316 -5.68 -5.04 -29.06
CA GLY A 316 -4.45 -5.69 -28.63
C GLY A 316 -4.60 -7.17 -28.26
N GLN A 317 -4.15 -7.51 -27.05
CA GLN A 317 -4.16 -8.90 -26.58
C GLN A 317 -5.56 -9.47 -26.30
N VAL A 318 -6.57 -8.63 -26.09
CA VAL A 318 -7.96 -9.05 -25.83
C VAL A 318 -8.53 -9.76 -27.06
N PHE A 319 -8.33 -9.16 -28.24
CA PHE A 319 -8.85 -9.72 -29.49
C PHE A 319 -8.18 -11.04 -29.87
N SER A 320 -6.89 -11.17 -29.63
CA SER A 320 -6.16 -12.43 -29.93
C SER A 320 -6.65 -13.62 -29.10
N THR A 321 -7.13 -13.37 -27.87
CA THR A 321 -7.74 -14.38 -27.00
C THR A 321 -9.18 -14.74 -27.41
N MET A 322 -9.89 -13.80 -28.06
CA MET A 322 -11.24 -14.01 -28.55
C MET A 322 -11.30 -14.62 -29.94
N ASP A 323 -10.30 -14.34 -30.78
CA ASP A 323 -10.21 -14.89 -32.14
C ASP A 323 -10.06 -16.42 -32.15
N ALA A 324 -9.48 -17.01 -31.10
CA ALA A 324 -9.41 -18.47 -30.93
C ALA A 324 -10.79 -19.16 -30.86
N MET A 325 -11.89 -18.40 -30.69
CA MET A 325 -13.25 -18.92 -30.53
C MET A 325 -14.14 -18.71 -31.79
N GLY A 326 -13.69 -18.77 -33.01
CA GLY A 326 -14.40 -18.67 -34.29
C GLY A 326 -15.86 -18.14 -34.30
N PHE A 327 -16.62 -18.58 -33.30
CA PHE A 327 -17.99 -18.16 -33.01
C PHE A 327 -18.12 -16.65 -32.66
N TYR A 328 -17.24 -16.13 -31.82
CA TYR A 328 -17.28 -14.74 -31.38
C TYR A 328 -16.99 -13.78 -32.55
N ARG A 329 -16.08 -14.19 -33.45
CA ARG A 329 -15.77 -13.39 -34.64
C ARG A 329 -16.93 -13.33 -35.63
N GLN A 330 -17.69 -14.42 -35.77
CA GLN A 330 -18.87 -14.44 -36.65
C GLN A 330 -19.99 -13.54 -36.10
N MET A 331 -20.20 -13.52 -34.77
CA MET A 331 -21.12 -12.57 -34.15
C MET A 331 -20.65 -11.12 -34.31
N LEU A 332 -19.35 -10.85 -34.18
CA LEU A 332 -18.79 -9.53 -34.36
C LEU A 332 -18.93 -9.01 -35.79
N ASN A 333 -18.71 -9.89 -36.80
CA ASN A 333 -18.95 -9.54 -38.17
C ASN A 333 -20.43 -9.19 -38.42
N GLN A 334 -21.37 -9.94 -37.82
CA GLN A 334 -22.79 -9.63 -37.96
C GLN A 334 -23.16 -8.30 -37.30
N LEU A 335 -22.56 -8.00 -36.12
CA LEU A 335 -22.75 -6.72 -35.45
C LEU A 335 -22.27 -5.56 -36.33
N ALA A 336 -21.15 -5.72 -37.04
CA ALA A 336 -20.64 -4.72 -37.97
C ALA A 336 -21.59 -4.54 -39.16
N VAL A 337 -22.15 -5.63 -39.70
CA VAL A 337 -23.15 -5.57 -40.79
C VAL A 337 -24.41 -4.82 -40.34
N ASP A 338 -24.90 -5.09 -39.13
CA ASP A 338 -26.10 -4.42 -38.61
C ASP A 338 -25.89 -2.90 -38.45
N HIS A 339 -24.68 -2.47 -38.12
CA HIS A 339 -24.30 -1.05 -38.02
C HIS A 339 -23.76 -0.48 -39.33
N LYS A 340 -23.85 -1.22 -40.46
CA LYS A 340 -23.34 -0.81 -41.79
C LYS A 340 -21.89 -0.31 -41.74
N THR A 341 -21.04 -0.98 -40.96
CA THR A 341 -19.60 -0.68 -40.80
C THR A 341 -18.76 -1.91 -41.12
N ASP A 342 -17.44 -1.72 -41.18
CA ASP A 342 -16.47 -2.80 -41.43
C ASP A 342 -15.44 -2.81 -40.29
N LEU A 343 -15.01 -4.00 -39.88
CA LEU A 343 -14.01 -4.21 -38.82
C LEU A 343 -12.59 -3.78 -39.23
N SER A 344 -12.36 -3.48 -40.54
CA SER A 344 -11.12 -2.95 -41.09
C SER A 344 -10.99 -1.42 -40.92
N VAL A 345 -12.07 -0.72 -40.57
CA VAL A 345 -12.06 0.71 -40.27
C VAL A 345 -11.33 0.96 -38.92
N PRO A 346 -10.49 2.00 -38.79
CA PRO A 346 -9.89 2.38 -37.52
C PRO A 346 -10.94 2.54 -36.42
N TYR A 347 -10.66 2.01 -35.22
CA TYR A 347 -11.65 1.99 -34.13
C TYR A 347 -12.20 3.37 -33.80
N LYS A 348 -11.36 4.42 -33.84
CA LYS A 348 -11.78 5.80 -33.57
C LYS A 348 -12.82 6.32 -34.54
N ASP A 349 -12.82 5.80 -35.79
CA ASP A 349 -13.69 6.23 -36.87
C ASP A 349 -14.96 5.36 -36.98
N LEU A 350 -15.10 4.31 -36.19
CA LEU A 350 -16.28 3.47 -36.09
C LEU A 350 -17.47 4.23 -35.47
N PRO A 351 -18.73 3.95 -35.87
CA PRO A 351 -19.93 4.54 -35.27
C PRO A 351 -19.96 4.35 -33.75
N ILE A 352 -20.39 5.38 -33.01
CA ILE A 352 -20.40 5.35 -31.54
C ILE A 352 -21.28 4.23 -30.97
N ASP A 353 -22.44 4.00 -31.60
CA ASP A 353 -23.39 2.93 -31.22
C ASP A 353 -22.77 1.54 -31.41
N PHE A 354 -22.01 1.35 -32.51
CA PHE A 354 -21.27 0.12 -32.74
C PHE A 354 -20.20 -0.09 -31.66
N ARG A 355 -19.43 0.95 -31.34
CA ARG A 355 -18.39 0.90 -30.28
C ARG A 355 -19.00 0.54 -28.93
N ASN A 356 -20.12 1.16 -28.56
CA ASN A 356 -20.83 0.88 -27.33
C ASN A 356 -21.35 -0.57 -27.28
N GLU A 357 -22.00 -1.06 -28.32
CA GLU A 357 -22.47 -2.44 -28.37
C GLU A 357 -21.32 -3.45 -28.43
N LEU A 358 -20.21 -3.12 -29.09
CA LEU A 358 -19.02 -3.94 -29.11
C LEU A 358 -18.46 -4.13 -27.70
N LEU A 359 -18.33 -3.06 -26.92
CA LEU A 359 -17.75 -3.11 -25.58
C LEU A 359 -18.73 -3.65 -24.54
N HIS A 360 -19.97 -3.17 -24.53
CA HIS A 360 -20.95 -3.44 -23.45
C HIS A 360 -22.08 -4.41 -23.83
N GLY A 361 -22.15 -4.81 -25.12
CA GLY A 361 -23.14 -5.76 -25.61
C GLY A 361 -24.44 -5.14 -26.10
N THR A 362 -25.26 -5.98 -26.75
CA THR A 362 -26.55 -5.54 -27.39
C THR A 362 -27.72 -5.54 -26.40
N GLY A 363 -27.50 -5.76 -25.10
CA GLY A 363 -28.58 -5.86 -24.10
C GLY A 363 -29.60 -6.94 -24.45
N SER A 364 -30.86 -6.56 -24.60
CA SER A 364 -31.95 -7.48 -25.00
C SER A 364 -32.05 -7.70 -26.51
N ARG A 365 -31.35 -6.91 -27.34
CA ARG A 365 -31.39 -7.02 -28.82
C ARG A 365 -30.67 -8.28 -29.29
N LYS A 366 -31.39 -9.15 -29.99
CA LYS A 366 -30.85 -10.40 -30.54
C LYS A 366 -30.33 -10.18 -31.97
N LEU A 367 -29.15 -10.67 -32.24
CA LEU A 367 -28.51 -10.71 -33.56
C LEU A 367 -28.89 -12.02 -34.24
N LYS A 368 -29.31 -11.93 -35.52
CA LYS A 368 -29.53 -13.09 -36.38
C LYS A 368 -28.27 -13.32 -37.19
N TYR A 369 -27.53 -14.36 -36.92
CA TYR A 369 -26.29 -14.67 -37.65
C TYR A 369 -26.21 -16.13 -38.05
N THR A 370 -25.40 -16.38 -39.07
CA THR A 370 -25.14 -17.72 -39.57
C THR A 370 -23.82 -18.20 -39.05
N TYR A 371 -23.85 -19.23 -38.20
CA TYR A 371 -22.64 -19.87 -37.69
C TYR A 371 -22.21 -21.04 -38.57
N THR A 372 -20.98 -20.97 -39.09
CA THR A 372 -20.37 -22.08 -39.85
C THR A 372 -19.29 -22.74 -38.98
N SER A 373 -19.53 -24.00 -38.63
CA SER A 373 -18.56 -24.77 -37.84
C SER A 373 -17.30 -25.12 -38.65
N LYS A 374 -16.21 -25.50 -37.98
CA LYS A 374 -14.98 -25.99 -38.63
C LYS A 374 -15.21 -27.22 -39.52
N SER A 375 -16.31 -27.99 -39.30
CA SER A 375 -16.73 -29.13 -40.13
C SER A 375 -17.65 -28.74 -41.30
N GLY A 376 -17.87 -27.43 -41.54
CA GLY A 376 -18.73 -26.94 -42.64
C GLY A 376 -20.22 -26.95 -42.34
N ARG A 377 -20.65 -27.36 -41.12
CA ARG A 377 -22.08 -27.34 -40.76
C ARG A 377 -22.55 -25.90 -40.54
N VAL A 378 -23.60 -25.50 -41.28
CA VAL A 378 -24.22 -24.19 -41.16
C VAL A 378 -25.40 -24.23 -40.20
N SER A 379 -25.46 -23.32 -39.25
CA SER A 379 -26.55 -23.17 -38.28
C SER A 379 -26.99 -21.70 -38.23
N HIS A 380 -28.28 -21.45 -38.25
CA HIS A 380 -28.84 -20.10 -38.06
C HIS A 380 -29.13 -19.92 -36.57
N MET A 381 -28.52 -18.89 -35.99
CA MET A 381 -28.63 -18.59 -34.56
C MET A 381 -29.21 -17.22 -34.31
N ASN A 382 -29.86 -17.05 -33.16
CA ASN A 382 -30.46 -15.81 -32.73
C ASN A 382 -30.12 -15.57 -31.27
N HIS A 383 -28.98 -14.88 -31.02
CA HIS A 383 -28.47 -14.63 -29.67
C HIS A 383 -28.14 -13.17 -29.46
N THR A 384 -28.16 -12.72 -28.24
CA THR A 384 -27.62 -11.42 -27.82
C THR A 384 -26.11 -11.45 -27.89
N PHE A 385 -25.47 -10.35 -28.29
CA PHE A 385 -24.04 -10.19 -28.16
C PHE A 385 -23.72 -9.70 -26.73
N GLU A 386 -22.94 -10.46 -25.98
CA GLU A 386 -22.63 -10.18 -24.57
C GLU A 386 -21.81 -8.90 -24.40
N GLY A 387 -21.00 -8.53 -25.36
CA GLY A 387 -20.00 -7.47 -25.26
C GLY A 387 -18.64 -7.99 -24.78
N VAL A 388 -17.60 -7.25 -25.11
CA VAL A 388 -16.23 -7.62 -24.79
C VAL A 388 -15.99 -7.54 -23.28
N ILE A 389 -16.40 -6.44 -22.64
CA ILE A 389 -16.18 -6.19 -21.23
C ILE A 389 -16.94 -7.18 -20.35
N PRO A 390 -18.26 -7.37 -20.48
CA PRO A 390 -18.98 -8.39 -19.71
C PRO A 390 -18.43 -9.81 -19.91
N SER A 391 -18.00 -10.15 -21.14
CA SER A 391 -17.39 -11.45 -21.44
C SER A 391 -16.07 -11.65 -20.69
N LEU A 392 -15.22 -10.63 -20.60
CA LEU A 392 -13.97 -10.66 -19.86
C LEU A 392 -14.21 -10.74 -18.35
N GLU A 393 -15.16 -9.96 -17.80
CA GLU A 393 -15.52 -9.99 -16.39
C GLU A 393 -16.03 -11.37 -15.96
N ARG A 394 -16.93 -11.97 -16.74
CA ARG A 394 -17.42 -13.33 -16.52
C ARG A 394 -16.26 -14.33 -16.55
N ARG A 395 -15.38 -14.25 -17.56
CA ARG A 395 -14.22 -15.15 -17.69
C ARG A 395 -13.24 -15.00 -16.53
N TYR A 396 -13.07 -13.81 -16.00
CA TYR A 396 -12.25 -13.57 -14.80
C TYR A 396 -12.78 -14.34 -13.60
N GLY A 397 -14.11 -14.39 -13.43
CA GLY A 397 -14.77 -15.15 -12.36
C GLY A 397 -14.72 -16.68 -12.56
N GLU A 398 -14.84 -17.16 -13.80
CA GLU A 398 -15.01 -18.58 -14.11
C GLU A 398 -13.68 -19.33 -14.37
N THR A 399 -12.61 -18.64 -14.78
CA THR A 399 -11.36 -19.31 -15.17
C THR A 399 -10.56 -19.80 -13.95
N ASN A 400 -10.01 -21.01 -14.06
CA ASN A 400 -9.04 -21.56 -13.11
C ASN A 400 -7.58 -21.34 -13.53
N SER A 401 -7.34 -20.69 -14.67
CA SER A 401 -5.99 -20.42 -15.16
C SER A 401 -5.47 -19.09 -14.60
N ASP A 402 -4.43 -19.16 -13.76
CA ASP A 402 -3.78 -17.97 -13.20
C ASP A 402 -3.24 -17.03 -14.28
N TYR A 403 -2.72 -17.56 -15.38
CA TYR A 403 -2.26 -16.79 -16.53
C TYR A 403 -3.37 -15.94 -17.15
N ILE A 404 -4.58 -16.52 -17.35
CA ILE A 404 -5.72 -15.80 -17.92
C ILE A 404 -6.24 -14.76 -16.92
N LYS A 405 -6.30 -15.13 -15.63
CA LYS A 405 -6.67 -14.19 -14.55
C LYS A 405 -5.72 -12.99 -14.50
N GLU A 406 -4.41 -13.22 -14.51
CA GLU A 406 -3.41 -12.16 -14.48
C GLU A 406 -3.52 -11.24 -15.71
N LYS A 407 -3.78 -11.82 -16.87
CA LYS A 407 -3.94 -11.07 -18.12
C LYS A 407 -5.19 -10.19 -18.12
N ILE A 408 -6.32 -10.68 -17.61
CA ILE A 408 -7.56 -9.90 -17.50
C ILE A 408 -7.42 -8.86 -16.36
N ALA A 409 -6.82 -9.23 -15.22
CA ALA A 409 -6.57 -8.32 -14.12
C ALA A 409 -5.72 -7.09 -14.53
N GLY A 410 -4.78 -7.28 -15.49
CA GLY A 410 -4.01 -6.17 -16.06
C GLY A 410 -4.82 -5.14 -16.84
N MET A 411 -6.08 -5.45 -17.20
CA MET A 411 -7.01 -4.53 -17.88
C MET A 411 -8.02 -3.92 -16.91
N MET A 412 -8.04 -4.37 -15.64
CA MET A 412 -8.96 -3.88 -14.63
C MET A 412 -8.40 -2.66 -13.92
N THR A 413 -9.29 -1.73 -13.62
CA THR A 413 -9.03 -0.56 -12.77
C THR A 413 -9.89 -0.62 -11.51
N GLU A 414 -9.40 -0.01 -10.44
CA GLU A 414 -10.14 0.13 -9.21
C GLU A 414 -11.18 1.24 -9.37
N ALA A 415 -12.46 0.87 -9.36
CA ALA A 415 -13.58 1.80 -9.34
C ALA A 415 -14.18 1.89 -7.93
N ILE A 416 -14.50 3.09 -7.46
CA ILE A 416 -15.15 3.28 -6.16
C ILE A 416 -16.41 2.40 -6.09
N CYS A 417 -16.58 1.67 -4.99
CA CYS A 417 -17.75 0.81 -4.81
C CYS A 417 -19.05 1.62 -4.88
N PRO A 418 -19.99 1.25 -5.76
CA PRO A 418 -21.22 2.03 -5.96
C PRO A 418 -22.17 1.99 -4.75
N THR A 419 -22.04 1.02 -3.86
CA THR A 419 -22.89 0.85 -2.68
C THR A 419 -22.37 1.64 -1.49
N CYS A 420 -21.11 1.43 -1.09
CA CYS A 420 -20.56 2.09 0.10
C CYS A 420 -19.75 3.36 -0.21
N HIS A 421 -19.62 3.73 -1.49
CA HIS A 421 -18.88 4.93 -1.92
C HIS A 421 -17.48 5.05 -1.30
N GLY A 422 -16.76 3.92 -1.21
CA GLY A 422 -15.42 3.85 -0.64
C GLY A 422 -15.37 3.63 0.87
N LYS A 423 -16.48 3.71 1.60
CA LYS A 423 -16.54 3.64 3.08
C LYS A 423 -16.35 2.23 3.66
N LYS A 424 -16.31 1.18 2.85
CA LYS A 424 -16.00 -0.23 3.22
C LYS A 424 -17.03 -0.94 4.11
N LEU A 425 -17.85 -0.22 4.86
CA LEU A 425 -18.81 -0.71 5.85
C LEU A 425 -20.26 -0.55 5.38
N LYS A 426 -21.19 -1.25 6.04
CA LYS A 426 -22.64 -1.11 5.83
C LYS A 426 -23.14 0.23 6.39
N ASP A 427 -24.23 0.78 5.84
CA ASP A 427 -24.81 2.05 6.26
C ASP A 427 -25.30 2.03 7.73
N THR A 428 -25.78 0.88 8.21
CA THR A 428 -26.16 0.69 9.61
C THR A 428 -24.97 0.85 10.58
N VAL A 429 -23.77 0.41 10.16
CA VAL A 429 -22.53 0.57 10.93
C VAL A 429 -22.04 2.01 10.88
N LEU A 430 -22.13 2.64 9.71
CA LEU A 430 -21.76 4.05 9.52
C LEU A 430 -22.69 5.03 10.24
N ALA A 431 -23.89 4.59 10.60
CA ALA A 431 -24.82 5.36 11.38
C ALA A 431 -24.50 5.41 12.89
N VAL A 432 -23.46 4.70 13.35
CA VAL A 432 -22.98 4.79 14.74
C VAL A 432 -21.88 5.84 14.85
N THR A 433 -22.02 6.77 15.80
CA THR A 433 -21.07 7.89 15.96
C THR A 433 -20.49 7.96 17.38
N VAL A 434 -19.26 8.49 17.47
CA VAL A 434 -18.60 8.91 18.70
C VAL A 434 -18.14 10.36 18.51
N GLY A 435 -18.55 11.26 19.38
CA GLY A 435 -18.27 12.68 19.22
C GLY A 435 -18.75 13.24 17.86
N GLY A 436 -19.90 12.74 17.35
CA GLY A 436 -20.49 13.16 16.09
C GLY A 436 -19.82 12.64 14.82
N LYS A 437 -18.82 11.75 14.92
CA LYS A 437 -18.14 11.13 13.78
C LYS A 437 -18.35 9.62 13.75
N ASN A 438 -18.60 9.05 12.57
CA ASN A 438 -18.55 7.61 12.39
C ASN A 438 -17.09 7.11 12.31
N ILE A 439 -16.92 5.79 12.40
CA ILE A 439 -15.57 5.20 12.47
C ILE A 439 -14.71 5.49 11.23
N ILE A 440 -15.29 5.57 10.03
CA ILE A 440 -14.56 5.87 8.79
C ILE A 440 -14.18 7.34 8.75
N GLU A 441 -15.11 8.26 9.07
CA GLU A 441 -14.80 9.69 9.16
C GLU A 441 -13.67 9.97 10.17
N LEU A 442 -13.61 9.21 11.26
CA LEU A 442 -12.53 9.33 12.22
C LEU A 442 -11.21 8.79 11.66
N THR A 443 -11.23 7.65 10.94
CA THR A 443 -10.02 7.12 10.33
C THR A 443 -9.52 7.93 9.14
N ASP A 444 -10.37 8.73 8.50
CA ASP A 444 -10.01 9.64 7.41
C ASP A 444 -9.33 10.92 7.90
N LEU A 445 -9.38 11.19 9.21
CA LEU A 445 -8.57 12.24 9.81
C LEU A 445 -7.08 11.90 9.73
N SER A 446 -6.25 12.93 9.57
CA SER A 446 -4.82 12.74 9.78
C SER A 446 -4.53 12.41 11.25
N VAL A 447 -3.39 11.78 11.52
CA VAL A 447 -2.95 11.48 12.90
C VAL A 447 -2.99 12.73 13.79
N GLU A 448 -2.56 13.89 13.26
CA GLU A 448 -2.63 15.15 14.01
C GLU A 448 -4.06 15.61 14.29
N GLN A 449 -4.94 15.51 13.30
CA GLN A 449 -6.37 15.85 13.47
C GLN A 449 -7.06 14.86 14.42
N ALA A 450 -6.70 13.57 14.36
CA ALA A 450 -7.22 12.56 15.27
C ALA A 450 -6.79 12.84 16.74
N ILE A 451 -5.53 13.25 16.96
CA ILE A 451 -5.07 13.68 18.29
C ILE A 451 -5.93 14.81 18.82
N LEU A 452 -6.14 15.87 18.02
CA LEU A 452 -6.97 17.01 18.39
C LEU A 452 -8.44 16.61 18.64
N PHE A 453 -8.97 15.66 17.86
CA PHE A 453 -10.30 15.12 18.07
C PHE A 453 -10.42 14.46 19.46
N PHE A 454 -9.48 13.56 19.80
CA PHE A 454 -9.49 12.89 21.09
C PHE A 454 -9.21 13.82 22.28
N GLU A 455 -8.49 14.92 22.09
CA GLU A 455 -8.29 15.95 23.12
C GLU A 455 -9.55 16.75 23.41
N LYS A 456 -10.39 17.00 22.39
CA LYS A 456 -11.64 17.75 22.49
C LYS A 456 -12.88 16.87 22.69
N LEU A 457 -12.72 15.56 22.74
CA LEU A 457 -13.82 14.60 22.83
C LEU A 457 -14.52 14.75 24.21
N GLU A 458 -15.74 15.24 24.19
CA GLU A 458 -16.61 15.32 25.36
C GLU A 458 -17.43 14.03 25.47
N LEU A 459 -17.32 13.37 26.60
CA LEU A 459 -18.04 12.14 26.94
C LEU A 459 -18.71 12.35 28.31
N THR A 460 -19.83 11.69 28.51
CA THR A 460 -20.49 11.65 29.83
C THR A 460 -19.58 10.97 30.87
N PRO A 461 -19.76 11.22 32.18
CA PRO A 461 -18.94 10.59 33.22
C PRO A 461 -18.92 9.05 33.14
N ARG A 462 -20.06 8.44 32.75
CA ARG A 462 -20.17 6.97 32.54
C ARG A 462 -19.32 6.52 31.36
N GLU A 463 -19.44 7.19 30.22
CA GLU A 463 -18.68 6.86 28.99
C GLU A 463 -17.20 7.10 29.19
N GLN A 464 -16.80 8.14 29.94
CA GLN A 464 -15.41 8.39 30.30
C GLN A 464 -14.82 7.22 31.10
N GLN A 465 -15.60 6.71 32.08
CA GLN A 465 -15.15 5.57 32.88
C GLN A 465 -14.98 4.31 32.03
N ILE A 466 -15.92 4.04 31.12
CA ILE A 466 -15.87 2.88 30.21
C ILE A 466 -14.70 3.00 29.22
N SER A 467 -14.53 4.17 28.63
CA SER A 467 -13.55 4.37 27.53
C SER A 467 -12.14 4.76 27.95
N ARG A 468 -11.91 5.01 29.26
CA ARG A 468 -10.66 5.56 29.80
C ARG A 468 -9.39 4.83 29.31
N LEU A 469 -9.38 3.50 29.40
CA LEU A 469 -8.22 2.70 28.98
C LEU A 469 -8.11 2.67 27.44
N ILE A 470 -9.23 2.58 26.75
CA ILE A 470 -9.28 2.52 25.28
C ILE A 470 -8.75 3.84 24.68
N THR A 471 -9.25 4.97 25.17
CA THR A 471 -8.85 6.30 24.70
C THR A 471 -7.40 6.62 25.06
N LYS A 472 -6.89 6.12 26.21
CA LYS A 472 -5.48 6.22 26.56
C LYS A 472 -4.62 5.54 25.52
N GLU A 473 -4.90 4.28 25.21
CA GLU A 473 -4.15 3.48 24.23
C GLU A 473 -4.15 4.11 22.84
N ILE A 474 -5.32 4.61 22.39
CA ILE A 474 -5.42 5.31 21.10
C ILE A 474 -4.54 6.56 21.09
N ARG A 475 -4.62 7.40 22.13
CA ARG A 475 -3.84 8.65 22.23
C ARG A 475 -2.34 8.38 22.23
N GLU A 476 -1.89 7.37 22.97
CA GLU A 476 -0.47 7.01 23.03
C GLU A 476 0.05 6.56 21.65
N ARG A 477 -0.67 5.66 20.95
CA ARG A 477 -0.29 5.20 19.61
C ARG A 477 -0.29 6.33 18.58
N LEU A 478 -1.29 7.22 18.60
CA LEU A 478 -1.33 8.40 17.75
C LEU A 478 -0.14 9.34 18.02
N ARG A 479 0.22 9.55 19.30
CA ARG A 479 1.39 10.36 19.67
C ARG A 479 2.69 9.76 19.15
N PHE A 480 2.86 8.44 19.24
CA PHE A 480 4.04 7.76 18.69
C PHE A 480 4.13 7.93 17.17
N LEU A 481 3.03 7.78 16.42
CA LEU A 481 3.02 8.06 15.00
C LEU A 481 3.43 9.51 14.68
N LYS A 482 2.97 10.48 15.47
CA LYS A 482 3.38 11.89 15.32
C LYS A 482 4.87 12.09 15.65
N GLN A 483 5.39 11.43 16.67
CA GLN A 483 6.81 11.51 17.08
C GLN A 483 7.76 10.99 16.01
N VAL A 484 7.38 9.94 15.27
CA VAL A 484 8.19 9.43 14.16
C VAL A 484 7.94 10.19 12.82
N GLY A 485 7.30 11.36 12.86
CA GLY A 485 7.10 12.22 11.68
C GLY A 485 5.95 11.80 10.77
N LEU A 486 5.01 10.95 11.21
CA LEU A 486 3.87 10.45 10.42
C LEU A 486 2.55 11.16 10.74
N GLY A 487 2.60 12.38 11.31
CA GLY A 487 1.42 13.17 11.68
C GLY A 487 0.46 13.48 10.54
N TYR A 488 0.96 13.53 9.31
CA TYR A 488 0.19 13.82 8.10
C TYR A 488 -0.61 12.62 7.55
N LEU A 489 -0.28 11.37 7.93
CA LEU A 489 -0.96 10.17 7.45
C LEU A 489 -2.38 10.08 8.00
N THR A 490 -3.30 9.56 7.17
CA THR A 490 -4.64 9.15 7.62
C THR A 490 -4.63 7.70 8.07
N LEU A 491 -5.45 7.34 9.06
CA LEU A 491 -5.53 5.96 9.54
C LEU A 491 -6.19 5.03 8.49
N SER A 492 -7.00 5.58 7.59
CA SER A 492 -7.66 4.85 6.48
C SER A 492 -6.73 4.53 5.32
N ARG A 493 -5.53 5.18 5.25
CA ARG A 493 -4.59 4.97 4.13
C ARG A 493 -4.18 3.52 4.01
N ALA A 494 -4.29 2.96 2.82
CA ALA A 494 -3.94 1.58 2.54
C ALA A 494 -2.44 1.33 2.73
N ALA A 495 -2.07 0.25 3.42
CA ALA A 495 -0.68 -0.07 3.73
C ALA A 495 0.17 -0.29 2.46
N GLY A 496 -0.44 -0.79 1.37
CA GLY A 496 0.23 -0.98 0.08
C GLY A 496 0.63 0.30 -0.65
N THR A 497 0.09 1.46 -0.24
CA THR A 497 0.41 2.79 -0.82
C THR A 497 1.50 3.53 -0.05
N LEU A 498 1.99 2.95 1.03
CA LEU A 498 3.04 3.55 1.86
C LEU A 498 4.40 3.36 1.21
N SER A 499 5.26 4.36 1.33
CA SER A 499 6.68 4.22 1.01
C SER A 499 7.36 3.25 1.98
N GLY A 500 8.53 2.72 1.60
CA GLY A 500 9.33 1.84 2.47
C GLY A 500 9.60 2.48 3.83
N GLY A 501 10.04 3.73 3.84
CA GLY A 501 10.32 4.50 5.06
C GLY A 501 9.06 4.78 5.90
N GLU A 502 7.91 5.11 5.29
CA GLU A 502 6.65 5.26 6.02
C GLU A 502 6.25 3.96 6.71
N SER A 503 6.33 2.83 6.01
CA SER A 503 6.00 1.50 6.56
C SER A 503 6.92 1.12 7.72
N GLN A 504 8.21 1.36 7.59
CA GLN A 504 9.19 1.10 8.63
C GLN A 504 8.94 1.94 9.88
N ARG A 505 8.65 3.24 9.74
CA ARG A 505 8.33 4.14 10.87
C ARG A 505 7.02 3.78 11.55
N ILE A 506 6.01 3.29 10.83
CA ILE A 506 4.79 2.74 11.43
C ILE A 506 5.13 1.57 12.35
N ARG A 507 5.99 0.65 11.92
CA ARG A 507 6.44 -0.47 12.77
C ARG A 507 7.23 0.01 13.96
N LEU A 508 8.14 0.96 13.76
CA LEU A 508 8.89 1.58 14.86
C LEU A 508 7.94 2.20 15.89
N ALA A 509 6.95 2.99 15.46
CA ALA A 509 5.95 3.59 16.34
C ALA A 509 5.14 2.52 17.12
N THR A 510 4.79 1.41 16.46
CA THR A 510 4.09 0.28 17.10
C THR A 510 4.96 -0.38 18.15
N GLN A 511 6.26 -0.57 17.90
CA GLN A 511 7.20 -1.17 18.85
C GLN A 511 7.48 -0.24 20.03
N ILE A 512 7.66 1.06 19.81
CA ILE A 512 7.78 2.05 20.89
C ILE A 512 6.51 2.01 21.76
N GLY A 513 5.34 1.92 21.13
CA GLY A 513 4.06 1.83 21.82
C GLY A 513 3.87 0.57 22.67
N SER A 514 4.64 -0.50 22.42
CA SER A 514 4.59 -1.72 23.22
C SER A 514 5.20 -1.55 24.64
N GLY A 515 6.01 -0.50 24.86
CA GLY A 515 6.64 -0.21 26.15
C GLY A 515 7.63 -1.27 26.62
N LEU A 516 8.18 -2.08 25.71
CA LEU A 516 9.15 -3.13 26.05
C LEU A 516 10.47 -2.52 26.54
N VAL A 517 11.05 -3.11 27.56
CA VAL A 517 12.30 -2.69 28.20
C VAL A 517 13.31 -3.84 28.20
N GLY A 518 14.58 -3.51 28.04
CA GLY A 518 15.66 -4.51 28.01
C GLY A 518 15.74 -5.31 26.73
N VAL A 519 15.20 -4.80 25.63
CA VAL A 519 15.19 -5.40 24.30
C VAL A 519 16.34 -4.84 23.46
N LEU A 520 16.86 -5.67 22.56
CA LEU A 520 17.78 -5.25 21.50
C LEU A 520 16.99 -4.95 20.22
N TYR A 521 16.88 -3.68 19.84
CA TYR A 521 16.29 -3.28 18.58
C TYR A 521 17.37 -3.15 17.50
N ILE A 522 17.11 -3.72 16.33
CA ILE A 522 17.98 -3.62 15.16
C ILE A 522 17.20 -2.97 14.03
N LEU A 523 17.67 -1.80 13.59
CA LEU A 523 17.00 -0.97 12.59
C LEU A 523 17.88 -0.86 11.34
N ASP A 524 17.24 -0.94 10.17
CA ASP A 524 17.88 -0.79 8.86
C ASP A 524 17.49 0.56 8.26
N GLU A 525 18.43 1.51 8.25
CA GLU A 525 18.30 2.84 7.65
C GLU A 525 16.97 3.57 7.99
N PRO A 526 16.66 3.79 9.26
CA PRO A 526 15.37 4.37 9.66
C PRO A 526 15.18 5.83 9.22
N SER A 527 16.24 6.55 8.86
CA SER A 527 16.21 7.94 8.34
C SER A 527 15.79 8.04 6.87
N ILE A 528 15.60 6.90 6.19
CA ILE A 528 15.37 6.85 4.75
C ILE A 528 14.15 7.64 4.31
N GLY A 529 14.29 8.46 3.24
CA GLY A 529 13.20 9.27 2.70
C GLY A 529 12.70 10.37 3.64
N LEU A 530 13.48 10.72 4.66
CA LEU A 530 13.17 11.79 5.60
C LEU A 530 13.81 13.11 5.20
N HIS A 531 13.03 14.17 5.30
CA HIS A 531 13.58 15.51 5.40
C HIS A 531 14.26 15.69 6.76
N GLN A 532 15.36 16.49 6.82
CA GLN A 532 16.13 16.71 8.05
C GLN A 532 15.27 17.08 9.27
N ARG A 533 14.25 17.93 9.06
CA ARG A 533 13.28 18.28 10.13
C ARG A 533 12.55 17.06 10.72
N ASP A 534 12.21 16.08 9.89
CA ASP A 534 11.52 14.89 10.36
C ASP A 534 12.51 13.86 10.92
N ASN A 535 13.78 13.89 10.46
CA ASN A 535 14.88 13.12 11.03
C ASN A 535 15.16 13.52 12.49
N ASP A 536 15.16 14.83 12.82
CA ASP A 536 15.29 15.32 14.19
C ASP A 536 14.24 14.71 15.13
N LYS A 537 12.97 14.56 14.66
CA LYS A 537 11.90 13.93 15.43
C LYS A 537 12.15 12.44 15.62
N LEU A 538 12.61 11.76 14.59
CA LEU A 538 12.96 10.33 14.65
C LEU A 538 14.08 10.10 15.66
N LEU A 539 15.16 10.89 15.62
CA LEU A 539 16.28 10.81 16.56
C LEU A 539 15.81 11.00 18.01
N GLY A 540 14.89 11.94 18.25
CA GLY A 540 14.26 12.11 19.57
C GLY A 540 13.50 10.87 20.02
N ALA A 541 12.76 10.20 19.13
CA ALA A 541 12.03 8.97 19.42
C ALA A 541 12.98 7.78 19.72
N LEU A 542 14.06 7.65 18.96
CA LEU A 542 15.09 6.62 19.16
C LEU A 542 15.84 6.82 20.47
N ARG A 543 16.15 8.07 20.82
CA ARG A 543 16.77 8.39 22.13
C ARG A 543 15.84 8.02 23.29
N ASN A 544 14.57 8.35 23.22
CA ASN A 544 13.58 7.96 24.23
C ASN A 544 13.53 6.43 24.40
N LEU A 545 13.60 5.68 23.31
CA LEU A 545 13.60 4.21 23.35
C LEU A 545 14.87 3.67 24.07
N THR A 546 16.02 4.31 23.84
CA THR A 546 17.27 4.00 24.56
C THR A 546 17.17 4.34 26.03
N ASP A 547 16.63 5.53 26.38
CA ASP A 547 16.50 6.00 27.77
C ASP A 547 15.55 5.12 28.59
N MET A 548 14.64 4.38 27.96
CA MET A 548 13.83 3.35 28.60
C MET A 548 14.61 2.08 28.96
N GLY A 549 15.93 1.99 28.69
CA GLY A 549 16.77 0.84 28.98
C GLY A 549 16.81 -0.21 27.88
N ASN A 550 16.67 0.19 26.62
CA ASN A 550 16.82 -0.67 25.45
C ASN A 550 18.18 -0.43 24.76
N THR A 551 18.69 -1.45 24.12
CA THR A 551 19.86 -1.34 23.24
C THR A 551 19.40 -1.18 21.79
N LEU A 552 19.90 -0.15 21.10
CA LEU A 552 19.60 0.09 19.69
C LEU A 552 20.84 -0.13 18.84
N VAL A 553 20.77 -0.99 17.86
CA VAL A 553 21.76 -1.15 16.80
C VAL A 553 21.12 -0.64 15.50
N ILE A 554 21.70 0.40 14.92
CA ILE A 554 21.15 1.09 13.75
C ILE A 554 22.17 0.99 12.62
N VAL A 555 21.82 0.38 11.50
CA VAL A 555 22.61 0.46 10.27
C VAL A 555 22.25 1.76 9.60
N GLU A 556 23.21 2.69 9.47
CA GLU A 556 22.92 4.04 9.00
C GLU A 556 24.09 4.71 8.27
N HIS A 557 23.71 5.66 7.42
CA HIS A 557 24.61 6.49 6.63
C HIS A 557 24.41 8.00 6.86
N ASP A 558 23.39 8.37 7.63
CA ASP A 558 23.05 9.76 7.93
C ASP A 558 23.98 10.37 8.98
N GLU A 559 24.49 11.57 8.68
CA GLU A 559 25.43 12.28 9.54
C GLU A 559 24.83 12.65 10.89
N ASP A 560 23.59 13.16 10.92
CA ASP A 560 22.91 13.57 12.15
C ASP A 560 22.69 12.38 13.09
N THR A 561 22.36 11.21 12.54
CA THR A 561 22.21 9.96 13.28
C THR A 561 23.54 9.52 13.90
N MET A 562 24.65 9.64 13.16
CA MET A 562 25.98 9.32 13.68
C MET A 562 26.39 10.27 14.84
N TYR A 563 26.09 11.58 14.72
CA TYR A 563 26.35 12.53 15.81
C TYR A 563 25.46 12.28 17.04
N ALA A 564 24.27 11.74 16.85
CA ALA A 564 23.37 11.38 17.94
C ALA A 564 23.76 10.06 18.64
N ALA A 565 24.62 9.23 18.03
CA ALA A 565 24.99 7.92 18.55
C ALA A 565 25.88 7.99 19.80
N ASP A 566 25.71 7.04 20.72
CA ASP A 566 26.61 6.87 21.85
C ASP A 566 27.86 6.08 21.44
N HIS A 567 27.75 5.23 20.42
CA HIS A 567 28.84 4.38 19.94
C HIS A 567 28.68 4.12 18.43
N ILE A 568 29.76 4.17 17.70
CA ILE A 568 29.79 3.92 16.26
C ILE A 568 30.71 2.75 15.97
N VAL A 569 30.32 1.91 15.02
CA VAL A 569 31.10 0.79 14.49
C VAL A 569 31.23 0.98 12.99
N ASP A 570 32.43 1.24 12.52
CA ASP A 570 32.74 1.42 11.09
C ASP A 570 33.30 0.13 10.48
N ILE A 571 32.60 -0.39 9.46
CA ILE A 571 32.90 -1.67 8.81
C ILE A 571 33.38 -1.40 7.40
N GLY A 572 34.52 -1.94 7.08
CA GLY A 572 35.19 -1.69 5.76
C GLY A 572 36.38 -2.61 5.53
N PRO A 573 37.49 -2.06 5.00
CA PRO A 573 37.61 -0.71 4.42
C PRO A 573 36.93 -0.54 3.06
N GLY A 574 36.62 -1.65 2.36
CA GLY A 574 35.99 -1.65 1.03
C GLY A 574 34.62 -2.33 1.04
N ALA A 575 34.18 -2.75 -0.14
CA ALA A 575 32.93 -3.46 -0.36
C ALA A 575 33.19 -4.90 -0.82
N GLY A 576 32.22 -5.81 -0.60
CA GLY A 576 32.33 -7.22 -1.00
C GLY A 576 33.54 -7.93 -0.37
N ILE A 577 34.39 -8.53 -1.18
CA ILE A 577 35.61 -9.24 -0.74
C ILE A 577 36.65 -8.34 -0.09
N TYR A 578 36.62 -7.03 -0.36
CA TYR A 578 37.49 -6.01 0.22
C TYR A 578 36.92 -5.38 1.48
N GLY A 579 35.73 -5.79 1.88
CA GLY A 579 35.06 -5.37 3.11
C GLY A 579 35.16 -6.43 4.21
N GLY A 580 34.28 -6.34 5.20
CA GLY A 580 34.08 -7.34 6.25
C GLY A 580 35.08 -7.26 7.40
N GLU A 581 35.80 -6.16 7.56
CA GLU A 581 36.73 -5.90 8.67
C GLU A 581 36.21 -4.74 9.53
N LEU A 582 36.52 -4.77 10.84
CA LEU A 582 36.30 -3.66 11.74
C LEU A 582 37.39 -2.61 11.50
N VAL A 583 37.00 -1.43 10.98
CA VAL A 583 37.97 -0.33 10.70
C VAL A 583 38.17 0.53 11.94
N ALA A 584 37.07 0.91 12.57
CA ALA A 584 37.09 1.75 13.75
C ALA A 584 35.86 1.50 14.62
N GLN A 585 35.93 1.72 15.92
CA GLN A 585 34.82 1.73 16.86
C GLN A 585 35.05 2.72 17.97
N GLY A 586 34.01 3.31 18.52
CA GLY A 586 34.06 4.26 19.63
C GLY A 586 33.05 5.40 19.48
N THR A 587 33.37 6.54 20.00
CA THR A 587 32.60 7.79 19.85
C THR A 587 32.81 8.40 18.45
N VAL A 588 32.01 9.41 18.10
CA VAL A 588 32.19 10.17 16.85
C VAL A 588 33.62 10.70 16.72
N ASP A 589 34.20 11.18 17.83
CA ASP A 589 35.57 11.73 17.85
C ASP A 589 36.62 10.66 17.58
N ASP A 590 36.42 9.44 18.09
CA ASP A 590 37.31 8.30 17.82
C ASP A 590 37.26 7.94 16.31
N ILE A 591 36.08 7.93 15.70
CA ILE A 591 35.93 7.68 14.25
C ILE A 591 36.60 8.77 13.41
N LYS A 592 36.44 10.05 13.79
CA LYS A 592 37.08 11.19 13.09
C LYS A 592 38.61 11.13 13.19
N ALA A 593 39.14 10.61 14.27
CA ALA A 593 40.60 10.48 14.50
C ALA A 593 41.20 9.34 13.66
N CYS A 594 40.41 8.36 13.24
CA CYS A 594 40.86 7.24 12.45
C CYS A 594 41.05 7.62 10.97
N LYS A 595 42.28 7.71 10.51
CA LYS A 595 42.62 8.08 9.12
C LYS A 595 42.20 7.03 8.08
N GLU A 596 42.10 5.78 8.47
CA GLU A 596 41.69 4.66 7.62
C GLU A 596 40.19 4.61 7.42
N SER A 597 39.43 5.23 8.30
CA SER A 597 37.98 5.32 8.22
C SER A 597 37.56 6.34 7.15
N ILE A 598 36.93 5.84 6.09
CA ILE A 598 36.33 6.71 5.06
C ILE A 598 35.20 7.54 5.69
N THR A 599 34.39 6.95 6.52
CA THR A 599 33.35 7.66 7.31
C THR A 599 33.96 8.77 8.13
N GLY A 600 35.07 8.51 8.84
CA GLY A 600 35.79 9.50 9.62
C GLY A 600 36.34 10.66 8.79
N GLN A 601 36.80 10.40 7.58
CA GLN A 601 37.26 11.45 6.66
C GLN A 601 36.13 12.42 6.26
N PHE A 602 34.88 11.90 6.04
CA PHE A 602 33.73 12.76 5.74
C PHE A 602 33.26 13.52 7.00
N LEU A 603 33.12 12.84 8.14
CA LEU A 603 32.72 13.47 9.40
C LEU A 603 33.69 14.55 9.91
N SER A 604 35.00 14.41 9.62
CA SER A 604 36.00 15.41 9.97
C SER A 604 36.10 16.56 8.95
N GLY A 605 35.42 16.44 7.78
CA GLY A 605 35.49 17.39 6.68
C GLY A 605 36.79 17.30 5.85
N ALA A 606 37.67 16.32 6.11
CA ALA A 606 38.86 16.05 5.31
C ALA A 606 38.50 15.64 3.86
N ARG A 607 37.35 14.99 3.71
CA ARG A 607 36.72 14.68 2.41
C ARG A 607 35.28 15.22 2.42
N LYS A 608 34.87 15.85 1.34
CA LYS A 608 33.51 16.41 1.21
C LYS A 608 33.10 16.49 -0.25
N ILE A 609 31.81 16.44 -0.52
CA ILE A 609 31.24 16.71 -1.83
C ILE A 609 31.25 18.25 -2.03
N GLU A 610 32.00 18.72 -3.02
CA GLU A 610 32.19 20.16 -3.26
C GLU A 610 30.93 20.78 -3.89
N VAL A 611 30.60 21.98 -3.45
CA VAL A 611 29.57 22.82 -4.10
C VAL A 611 30.10 23.33 -5.43
N PRO A 612 29.36 23.16 -6.56
CA PRO A 612 29.77 23.68 -7.85
C PRO A 612 30.00 25.19 -7.80
N LYS A 613 31.18 25.66 -8.29
CA LYS A 613 31.52 27.09 -8.32
C LYS A 613 30.60 27.89 -9.23
N THR A 614 30.06 27.27 -10.26
CA THR A 614 29.14 27.88 -11.22
C THR A 614 27.98 26.90 -11.49
N ARG A 615 26.76 27.43 -11.56
CA ARG A 615 25.57 26.65 -11.92
C ARG A 615 25.41 26.63 -13.44
N ARG A 616 24.91 25.52 -14.00
CA ARG A 616 24.67 25.43 -15.45
C ARG A 616 23.61 26.45 -15.89
N PRO A 617 23.82 27.16 -17.02
CA PRO A 617 22.81 28.09 -17.51
C PRO A 617 21.54 27.38 -18.02
N GLY A 618 21.66 26.11 -18.46
CA GLY A 618 20.62 25.40 -19.14
C GLY A 618 20.36 25.86 -20.57
N SER A 619 19.33 25.31 -21.21
CA SER A 619 18.98 25.65 -22.60
C SER A 619 18.13 26.91 -22.73
N GLY A 620 17.70 27.55 -21.65
CA GLY A 620 16.74 28.65 -21.64
C GLY A 620 15.27 28.23 -21.91
N LYS A 621 15.02 26.93 -22.13
CA LYS A 621 13.69 26.34 -22.32
C LYS A 621 13.18 25.77 -21.01
N TYR A 622 11.85 25.62 -20.93
CA TYR A 622 11.19 25.09 -19.76
C TYR A 622 10.19 23.99 -20.14
N LEU A 623 10.04 23.02 -19.25
CA LEU A 623 8.89 22.15 -19.18
C LEU A 623 7.97 22.72 -18.09
N GLU A 624 6.73 23.04 -18.45
CA GLU A 624 5.79 23.72 -17.56
C GLU A 624 4.61 22.81 -17.27
N ILE A 625 4.30 22.59 -16.00
CA ILE A 625 3.09 21.92 -15.51
C ILE A 625 2.17 23.02 -14.99
N ILE A 626 0.96 23.10 -15.51
CA ILE A 626 -0.02 24.14 -15.18
C ILE A 626 -1.19 23.48 -14.46
N GLY A 627 -1.57 24.01 -13.31
CA GLY A 627 -2.75 23.63 -12.57
C GLY A 627 -2.71 22.22 -11.99
N ALA A 628 -1.58 21.78 -11.44
CA ALA A 628 -1.43 20.46 -10.80
C ALA A 628 -2.29 20.34 -9.54
N LYS A 629 -3.20 19.33 -9.51
CA LYS A 629 -4.18 19.13 -8.42
C LYS A 629 -4.20 17.71 -7.87
N GLN A 630 -3.36 16.81 -8.38
CA GLN A 630 -3.34 15.42 -7.94
C GLN A 630 -3.06 15.31 -6.43
N ASN A 631 -3.84 14.47 -5.73
CA ASN A 631 -3.74 14.19 -4.30
C ASN A 631 -3.83 15.48 -3.45
N ASN A 632 -2.74 15.85 -2.76
CA ASN A 632 -2.70 17.04 -1.91
C ASN A 632 -2.23 18.32 -2.62
N LEU A 633 -1.90 18.28 -3.92
CA LEU A 633 -1.45 19.45 -4.67
C LEU A 633 -2.56 20.48 -4.82
N ARG A 634 -2.24 21.75 -4.54
CA ARG A 634 -3.20 22.86 -4.46
C ARG A 634 -3.23 23.73 -5.71
N ASN A 635 -3.45 23.16 -6.89
CA ASN A 635 -3.53 23.87 -8.16
C ASN A 635 -2.28 24.69 -8.43
N ILE A 636 -1.12 24.05 -8.36
CA ILE A 636 0.17 24.71 -8.52
C ILE A 636 0.67 24.72 -9.96
N ASP A 637 1.41 25.76 -10.30
CA ASP A 637 2.14 25.86 -11.57
C ASP A 637 3.64 25.67 -11.32
N VAL A 638 4.28 24.79 -12.09
CA VAL A 638 5.68 24.40 -11.91
C VAL A 638 6.44 24.55 -13.20
N LYS A 639 7.64 25.17 -13.13
CA LYS A 639 8.57 25.33 -14.26
C LYS A 639 9.86 24.57 -14.02
N ILE A 640 10.18 23.63 -14.89
CA ILE A 640 11.38 22.80 -14.85
C ILE A 640 12.31 23.24 -15.98
N PRO A 641 13.49 23.80 -15.67
CA PRO A 641 14.44 24.23 -16.70
C PRO A 641 15.07 23.04 -17.42
N VAL A 642 15.10 23.09 -18.76
CA VAL A 642 15.66 22.03 -19.62
C VAL A 642 17.20 22.10 -19.63
N GLY A 643 17.87 20.93 -19.55
CA GLY A 643 19.32 20.82 -19.57
C GLY A 643 19.97 21.17 -18.23
N LYS A 644 19.27 20.93 -17.12
CA LYS A 644 19.77 21.16 -15.74
C LYS A 644 19.54 19.95 -14.84
N LEU A 645 20.31 19.90 -13.76
CA LEU A 645 20.03 19.04 -12.61
C LEU A 645 19.05 19.78 -11.70
N VAL A 646 17.82 19.27 -11.62
CA VAL A 646 16.71 19.85 -10.86
C VAL A 646 16.39 18.95 -9.68
N CYS A 647 16.45 19.49 -8.45
CA CYS A 647 16.02 18.78 -7.26
C CYS A 647 14.61 19.22 -6.85
N VAL A 648 13.71 18.24 -6.66
CA VAL A 648 12.40 18.46 -6.07
C VAL A 648 12.49 18.07 -4.59
N THR A 649 12.38 19.06 -3.72
CA THR A 649 12.60 18.94 -2.27
C THR A 649 11.33 19.24 -1.47
N GLY A 650 11.41 19.11 -0.16
CA GLY A 650 10.34 19.44 0.77
C GLY A 650 10.09 18.33 1.80
N VAL A 651 9.32 18.65 2.83
CA VAL A 651 9.02 17.73 3.93
C VAL A 651 8.30 16.47 3.45
N SER A 652 8.33 15.41 4.29
CA SER A 652 7.62 14.16 3.97
C SER A 652 6.12 14.41 3.79
N GLY A 653 5.52 13.84 2.72
CA GLY A 653 4.11 14.04 2.39
C GLY A 653 3.75 15.41 1.77
N SER A 654 4.73 16.26 1.38
CA SER A 654 4.46 17.58 0.78
C SER A 654 3.89 17.54 -0.64
N GLY A 655 3.90 16.38 -1.31
CA GLY A 655 3.34 16.20 -2.65
C GLY A 655 4.39 15.99 -3.76
N LYS A 656 5.67 15.75 -3.42
CA LYS A 656 6.77 15.55 -4.38
C LYS A 656 6.46 14.43 -5.39
N SER A 657 6.15 13.23 -4.91
CA SER A 657 5.86 12.08 -5.78
C SER A 657 4.57 12.27 -6.58
N SER A 658 3.56 12.99 -6.04
CA SER A 658 2.36 13.36 -6.79
C SER A 658 2.67 14.28 -7.98
N LEU A 659 3.59 15.22 -7.79
CA LEU A 659 4.03 16.13 -8.86
C LEU A 659 4.89 15.41 -9.89
N VAL A 660 5.90 14.66 -9.42
CA VAL A 660 6.94 14.10 -10.30
C VAL A 660 6.50 12.79 -10.93
N ASN A 661 6.03 11.82 -10.10
CA ASN A 661 5.73 10.49 -10.63
C ASN A 661 4.33 10.43 -11.28
N GLU A 662 3.30 11.02 -10.62
CA GLU A 662 1.93 10.91 -11.13
C GLU A 662 1.62 11.90 -12.26
N ILE A 663 2.15 13.13 -12.22
CA ILE A 663 1.86 14.15 -13.25
C ILE A 663 2.98 14.24 -14.27
N LEU A 664 4.20 14.58 -13.85
CA LEU A 664 5.32 14.84 -14.75
C LEU A 664 5.68 13.61 -15.58
N TYR A 665 6.01 12.50 -14.90
CA TYR A 665 6.41 11.26 -15.58
C TYR A 665 5.32 10.74 -16.51
N LYS A 666 4.12 10.48 -15.97
CA LYS A 666 3.02 9.93 -16.77
C LYS A 666 2.60 10.86 -17.90
N GLY A 667 2.60 12.18 -17.66
CA GLY A 667 2.25 13.17 -18.68
C GLY A 667 3.24 13.23 -19.82
N VAL A 668 4.55 13.26 -19.53
CA VAL A 668 5.58 13.25 -20.58
C VAL A 668 5.66 11.88 -21.26
N ALA A 669 5.58 10.78 -20.50
CA ALA A 669 5.65 9.41 -21.03
C ALA A 669 4.48 9.06 -21.94
N SER A 670 3.28 9.62 -21.71
CA SER A 670 2.12 9.41 -22.57
C SER A 670 2.38 9.91 -23.99
N VAL A 671 3.14 10.98 -24.16
CA VAL A 671 3.48 11.57 -25.47
C VAL A 671 4.76 10.93 -26.05
N THR A 672 5.84 10.85 -25.26
CA THR A 672 7.17 10.41 -25.75
C THR A 672 7.29 8.89 -25.83
N ASN A 673 6.83 8.17 -24.81
CA ASN A 673 6.98 6.72 -24.69
C ASN A 673 5.70 5.96 -25.03
N LYS A 674 4.60 6.67 -25.37
CA LYS A 674 3.27 6.12 -25.61
C LYS A 674 2.72 5.31 -24.44
N LEU A 675 3.00 5.75 -23.23
CA LEU A 675 2.46 5.16 -22.01
C LEU A 675 0.93 5.34 -22.00
N GLN A 676 0.21 4.28 -21.65
CA GLN A 676 -1.26 4.29 -21.62
C GLN A 676 -1.86 4.79 -20.31
N GLU A 677 -1.05 4.85 -19.24
CA GLU A 677 -1.50 5.35 -17.96
C GLU A 677 -1.84 6.84 -18.05
N LYS A 678 -3.01 7.19 -17.51
CA LYS A 678 -3.45 8.59 -17.45
C LYS A 678 -2.60 9.35 -16.42
N PRO A 679 -2.10 10.54 -16.77
CA PRO A 679 -1.43 11.40 -15.79
C PRO A 679 -2.40 11.86 -14.71
N GLY A 680 -1.86 12.19 -13.53
CA GLY A 680 -2.62 12.75 -12.43
C GLY A 680 -3.32 14.07 -12.80
N GLU A 681 -4.26 14.51 -11.99
CA GLU A 681 -5.10 15.68 -12.27
C GLU A 681 -4.27 16.97 -12.44
N HIS A 682 -4.30 17.55 -13.63
CA HIS A 682 -3.64 18.81 -14.00
C HIS A 682 -4.39 19.47 -15.17
N LYS A 683 -4.07 20.71 -15.46
CA LYS A 683 -4.69 21.45 -16.56
C LYS A 683 -3.98 21.20 -17.88
N GLU A 684 -2.65 21.36 -17.93
CA GLU A 684 -1.84 21.30 -19.14
C GLU A 684 -0.35 21.06 -18.80
N ILE A 685 0.37 20.37 -19.67
CA ILE A 685 1.83 20.28 -19.66
C ILE A 685 2.38 20.83 -20.96
N ARG A 686 3.27 21.83 -20.91
CA ARG A 686 3.89 22.49 -22.07
C ARG A 686 5.39 22.21 -22.11
N GLY A 687 5.98 22.19 -23.29
CA GLY A 687 7.41 22.01 -23.49
C GLY A 687 7.83 20.54 -23.60
N ILE A 688 6.90 19.60 -23.76
CA ILE A 688 7.19 18.17 -23.95
C ILE A 688 8.01 17.92 -25.23
N GLU A 689 7.83 18.75 -26.24
CA GLU A 689 8.54 18.69 -27.54
C GLU A 689 10.08 18.88 -27.42
N ASN A 690 10.56 19.34 -26.26
CA ASN A 690 12.00 19.41 -25.99
C ASN A 690 12.64 18.07 -25.69
N PHE A 691 11.84 17.04 -25.47
CA PHE A 691 12.30 15.70 -25.09
C PHE A 691 11.93 14.66 -26.15
N ASP A 692 12.83 13.71 -26.38
CA ASP A 692 12.61 12.55 -27.24
C ASP A 692 12.13 11.33 -26.46
N LYS A 693 12.47 11.23 -25.19
CA LYS A 693 12.00 10.17 -24.27
C LYS A 693 12.09 10.64 -22.81
N VAL A 694 11.34 9.97 -21.95
CA VAL A 694 11.48 10.07 -20.50
C VAL A 694 11.85 8.70 -19.92
N ILE A 695 12.73 8.70 -18.94
CA ILE A 695 13.20 7.49 -18.25
C ILE A 695 12.99 7.70 -16.76
N ASP A 696 12.16 6.80 -16.18
CA ASP A 696 11.94 6.73 -14.75
C ASP A 696 12.87 5.68 -14.12
N ILE A 697 13.63 6.11 -13.12
CA ILE A 697 14.61 5.30 -12.39
C ILE A 697 14.16 5.24 -10.93
N ASP A 698 13.23 4.34 -10.67
CA ASP A 698 12.65 4.08 -9.36
C ASP A 698 13.35 2.92 -8.62
N GLN A 699 12.99 2.71 -7.36
CA GLN A 699 13.53 1.64 -6.50
C GLN A 699 12.88 0.27 -6.73
N SER A 700 11.99 0.12 -7.73
CA SER A 700 11.36 -1.17 -8.02
C SER A 700 12.40 -2.21 -8.48
N PRO A 701 12.20 -3.49 -8.15
CA PRO A 701 13.12 -4.54 -8.55
C PRO A 701 13.34 -4.60 -10.07
N ILE A 702 14.54 -4.94 -10.51
CA ILE A 702 14.90 -5.14 -11.95
C ILE A 702 14.22 -6.36 -12.58
N GLY A 703 13.44 -7.09 -11.83
CA GLY A 703 12.62 -8.22 -12.26
C GLY A 703 11.99 -8.94 -11.09
N ARG A 704 10.91 -9.68 -11.36
CA ARG A 704 10.11 -10.37 -10.34
C ARG A 704 10.53 -11.81 -10.06
N THR A 705 11.48 -12.34 -10.82
CA THR A 705 11.90 -13.74 -10.72
C THR A 705 13.38 -13.86 -10.40
N PRO A 706 13.82 -14.97 -9.79
CA PRO A 706 15.25 -15.23 -9.52
C PRO A 706 16.14 -15.30 -10.77
N ARG A 707 15.54 -15.38 -11.96
CA ARG A 707 16.25 -15.37 -13.27
C ARG A 707 16.70 -13.97 -13.68
N SER A 708 16.04 -12.94 -13.19
CA SER A 708 16.46 -11.57 -13.43
C SER A 708 17.67 -11.27 -12.56
N ASN A 709 18.74 -10.77 -13.16
CA ASN A 709 20.00 -10.44 -12.50
C ASN A 709 20.67 -9.26 -13.21
N PRO A 710 21.73 -8.64 -12.65
CA PRO A 710 22.45 -7.53 -13.28
C PRO A 710 22.90 -7.80 -14.69
N ALA A 711 23.45 -9.00 -14.97
CA ALA A 711 23.94 -9.35 -16.30
C ALA A 711 22.84 -9.41 -17.36
N THR A 712 21.66 -9.95 -17.01
CA THR A 712 20.52 -10.03 -17.95
C THR A 712 19.85 -8.69 -18.15
N TYR A 713 19.70 -7.90 -17.08
CA TYR A 713 19.00 -6.60 -17.14
C TYR A 713 19.78 -5.57 -17.97
N THR A 714 21.08 -5.46 -17.76
CA THR A 714 21.94 -4.55 -18.53
C THR A 714 22.12 -4.99 -19.99
N GLY A 715 21.82 -6.24 -20.31
CA GLY A 715 22.04 -6.83 -21.63
C GLY A 715 23.46 -7.37 -21.87
N MET A 716 24.37 -7.26 -20.88
CA MET A 716 25.74 -7.79 -21.02
C MET A 716 25.78 -9.31 -21.10
N PHE A 717 24.75 -10.00 -20.65
CA PHE A 717 24.70 -11.46 -20.71
C PHE A 717 24.65 -11.98 -22.15
N ASP A 718 24.13 -11.23 -23.09
CA ASP A 718 24.08 -11.60 -24.52
C ASP A 718 25.45 -11.73 -25.13
N PRO A 719 26.36 -10.73 -25.08
CA PRO A 719 27.74 -10.90 -25.56
C PRO A 719 28.54 -11.93 -24.76
N ILE A 720 28.27 -12.15 -23.47
CA ILE A 720 28.90 -13.23 -22.70
C ILE A 720 28.50 -14.59 -23.27
N ARG A 721 27.23 -14.83 -23.58
CA ARG A 721 26.77 -16.08 -24.20
C ARG A 721 27.35 -16.29 -25.60
N ASP A 722 27.48 -15.21 -26.37
CA ASP A 722 28.13 -15.26 -27.70
C ASP A 722 29.60 -15.65 -27.59
N LEU A 723 30.31 -15.12 -26.60
CA LEU A 723 31.68 -15.48 -26.31
C LEU A 723 31.83 -16.97 -25.98
N PHE A 724 31.01 -17.52 -25.08
CA PHE A 724 31.01 -18.93 -24.72
C PHE A 724 30.68 -19.83 -25.92
N ALA A 725 29.75 -19.44 -26.80
CA ALA A 725 29.43 -20.18 -28.01
C ALA A 725 30.61 -20.22 -29.03
N GLN A 726 31.54 -19.26 -28.93
CA GLN A 726 32.74 -19.23 -29.78
C GLN A 726 33.90 -20.09 -29.25
N MET A 727 33.81 -20.62 -28.04
CA MET A 727 34.86 -21.46 -27.49
C MET A 727 35.06 -22.76 -28.30
N PRO A 728 36.31 -23.27 -28.43
CA PRO A 728 36.59 -24.47 -29.21
C PRO A 728 35.72 -25.65 -28.81
N GLU A 729 35.54 -25.90 -27.52
CA GLU A 729 34.73 -27.00 -26.98
C GLU A 729 33.24 -26.83 -27.32
N ALA A 730 32.71 -25.61 -27.30
CA ALA A 730 31.35 -25.32 -27.69
C ALA A 730 31.11 -25.57 -29.19
N LYS A 731 32.08 -25.13 -30.04
CA LYS A 731 32.04 -25.36 -31.48
C LYS A 731 32.13 -26.86 -31.84
N MET A 732 33.03 -27.62 -31.20
CA MET A 732 33.15 -29.06 -31.42
C MET A 732 31.84 -29.81 -31.09
N ARG A 733 31.08 -29.35 -30.09
CA ARG A 733 29.81 -29.94 -29.67
C ARG A 733 28.60 -29.35 -30.39
N GLY A 734 28.82 -28.38 -31.30
CA GLY A 734 27.74 -27.69 -32.02
C GLY A 734 26.85 -26.81 -31.11
N TYR A 735 27.38 -26.36 -29.98
CA TYR A 735 26.61 -25.51 -29.03
C TYR A 735 26.44 -24.10 -29.55
N GLN A 736 25.22 -23.68 -29.63
CA GLN A 736 24.81 -22.34 -30.04
C GLN A 736 24.61 -21.43 -28.81
N LYS A 737 24.51 -20.12 -29.00
CA LYS A 737 24.22 -19.10 -27.96
C LYS A 737 23.07 -19.50 -27.01
N GLY A 738 22.02 -20.17 -27.54
CA GLY A 738 20.88 -20.63 -26.74
C GLY A 738 21.25 -21.65 -25.66
N ARG A 739 22.30 -22.44 -25.86
CA ARG A 739 22.80 -23.44 -24.90
C ARG A 739 23.26 -22.80 -23.60
N PHE A 740 23.85 -21.61 -23.70
CA PHE A 740 24.35 -20.84 -22.57
C PHE A 740 23.29 -19.93 -21.93
N SER A 741 22.01 -20.11 -22.26
CA SER A 741 20.88 -19.42 -21.61
C SER A 741 20.23 -20.32 -20.58
N PHE A 742 20.13 -19.85 -19.32
CA PHE A 742 19.37 -20.54 -18.27
C PHE A 742 17.85 -20.42 -18.45
N ASN A 743 17.36 -19.59 -19.40
CA ASN A 743 15.94 -19.45 -19.72
C ASN A 743 15.45 -20.46 -20.77
N VAL A 744 16.35 -21.04 -21.58
CA VAL A 744 16.01 -21.89 -22.69
C VAL A 744 16.34 -23.35 -22.37
N LYS A 745 15.51 -24.30 -22.80
CA LYS A 745 15.75 -25.72 -22.68
C LYS A 745 17.02 -26.11 -23.42
N GLY A 746 17.73 -27.13 -22.91
CA GLY A 746 18.91 -27.72 -23.53
C GLY A 746 20.21 -27.50 -22.75
N GLY A 747 20.45 -26.27 -22.22
CA GLY A 747 21.66 -26.01 -21.44
C GLY A 747 21.40 -25.76 -19.95
N ARG A 748 20.19 -25.49 -19.58
CA ARG A 748 19.78 -25.20 -18.19
C ARG A 748 19.58 -26.48 -17.38
N CYS A 749 19.67 -26.38 -16.08
CA CYS A 749 19.21 -27.44 -15.17
C CYS A 749 17.68 -27.55 -15.28
N GLU A 750 17.17 -28.72 -15.64
CA GLU A 750 15.72 -28.92 -15.79
C GLU A 750 14.99 -29.10 -14.44
N ALA A 751 15.69 -29.50 -13.36
CA ALA A 751 15.09 -29.60 -12.03
C ALA A 751 14.63 -28.24 -11.50
N CYS A 752 15.51 -27.22 -11.52
CA CYS A 752 15.14 -25.84 -11.14
C CYS A 752 14.75 -24.97 -12.35
N ARG A 753 14.73 -25.53 -13.57
CA ARG A 753 14.41 -24.81 -14.82
C ARG A 753 15.26 -23.55 -15.04
N GLY A 754 16.48 -23.52 -14.49
CA GLY A 754 17.40 -22.41 -14.60
C GLY A 754 17.31 -21.36 -13.48
N ASP A 755 16.47 -21.54 -12.48
CA ASP A 755 16.37 -20.62 -11.33
C ASP A 755 17.60 -20.72 -10.40
N GLY A 756 18.26 -21.89 -10.34
CA GLY A 756 19.36 -22.16 -9.43
C GLY A 756 18.91 -22.45 -8.00
N ILE A 757 17.68 -22.06 -7.68
CA ILE A 757 17.08 -22.20 -6.35
C ILE A 757 15.72 -22.87 -6.46
N THR A 758 15.28 -23.51 -5.38
CA THR A 758 13.95 -24.09 -5.23
C THR A 758 13.21 -23.30 -4.16
N LYS A 759 12.02 -22.82 -4.48
CA LYS A 759 11.13 -22.16 -3.54
C LYS A 759 10.42 -23.21 -2.69
N VAL A 760 10.56 -23.12 -1.39
CA VAL A 760 9.80 -23.91 -0.42
C VAL A 760 8.72 -23.01 0.17
N GLU A 761 7.46 -23.28 -0.19
CA GLU A 761 6.32 -22.49 0.30
C GLU A 761 5.99 -22.88 1.75
N MET A 762 5.99 -21.90 2.62
CA MET A 762 5.69 -22.03 4.03
C MET A 762 4.35 -21.35 4.32
N HIS A 763 3.28 -22.10 4.56
CA HIS A 763 1.90 -21.61 4.68
C HIS A 763 1.69 -20.47 5.69
N PHE A 764 2.52 -20.37 6.73
CA PHE A 764 2.41 -19.36 7.80
C PHE A 764 3.67 -18.49 7.99
N LEU A 765 4.74 -18.78 7.24
CA LEU A 765 6.02 -18.09 7.31
C LEU A 765 6.41 -17.59 5.92
N PRO A 766 7.34 -16.64 5.81
CA PRO A 766 7.90 -16.26 4.51
C PRO A 766 8.49 -17.45 3.77
N ASP A 767 8.30 -17.50 2.45
CA ASP A 767 8.85 -18.55 1.60
C ASP A 767 10.37 -18.63 1.74
N VAL A 768 10.89 -19.84 1.82
CA VAL A 768 12.34 -20.09 1.91
C VAL A 768 12.87 -20.52 0.53
N TYR A 769 13.97 -19.90 0.14
CA TYR A 769 14.67 -20.23 -1.10
C TYR A 769 15.95 -21.01 -0.78
N VAL A 770 16.02 -22.24 -1.24
CA VAL A 770 17.18 -23.13 -1.05
C VAL A 770 17.89 -23.40 -2.38
N PRO A 771 19.22 -23.58 -2.41
CA PRO A 771 19.91 -23.99 -3.62
C PRO A 771 19.33 -25.28 -4.19
N CYS A 772 19.23 -25.37 -5.51
CA CYS A 772 18.73 -26.56 -6.18
C CYS A 772 19.67 -27.76 -5.92
N GLU A 773 19.17 -28.86 -5.41
CA GLU A 773 19.93 -30.04 -5.04
C GLU A 773 20.66 -30.67 -6.25
N VAL A 774 20.10 -30.58 -7.46
CA VAL A 774 20.64 -31.18 -8.68
C VAL A 774 21.82 -30.38 -9.22
N CYS A 775 21.72 -29.03 -9.29
CA CYS A 775 22.79 -28.21 -9.87
C CYS A 775 23.59 -27.43 -8.81
N GLY A 776 23.32 -27.58 -7.52
CA GLY A 776 24.00 -26.87 -6.45
C GLY A 776 24.00 -25.35 -6.58
N GLY A 777 22.97 -24.78 -7.25
CA GLY A 777 22.88 -23.34 -7.52
C GLY A 777 23.42 -22.92 -8.89
N ALA A 778 24.12 -23.79 -9.61
CA ALA A 778 24.84 -23.45 -10.86
C ALA A 778 23.91 -23.07 -12.05
N ARG A 779 22.59 -23.31 -11.98
CA ARG A 779 21.57 -23.00 -13.01
C ARG A 779 21.66 -23.82 -14.31
N TYR A 780 22.78 -24.44 -14.62
CA TYR A 780 23.06 -25.18 -15.87
C TYR A 780 23.21 -26.66 -15.61
N ASN A 781 23.11 -27.44 -16.68
CA ASN A 781 23.47 -28.85 -16.66
C ASN A 781 25.01 -29.04 -16.75
N HIS A 782 25.50 -30.21 -16.37
CA HIS A 782 26.93 -30.51 -16.27
C HIS A 782 27.65 -30.29 -17.59
N GLU A 783 27.09 -30.73 -18.72
CA GLU A 783 27.66 -30.61 -20.05
C GLU A 783 27.90 -29.15 -20.48
N THR A 784 27.03 -28.23 -20.12
CA THR A 784 27.21 -26.80 -20.41
C THR A 784 28.32 -26.19 -19.57
N LEU A 785 28.47 -26.66 -18.31
CA LEU A 785 29.52 -26.20 -17.39
C LEU A 785 30.95 -26.69 -17.76
N GLU A 786 31.07 -27.68 -18.63
CA GLU A 786 32.38 -28.11 -19.13
C GLU A 786 33.04 -27.06 -20.02
N VAL A 787 32.24 -26.23 -20.73
CA VAL A 787 32.77 -25.16 -21.57
C VAL A 787 33.33 -24.03 -20.71
N LYS A 788 34.63 -23.70 -20.92
CA LYS A 788 35.35 -22.70 -20.13
C LYS A 788 35.95 -21.60 -20.99
N TYR A 789 35.94 -20.38 -20.46
CA TYR A 789 36.67 -19.22 -20.97
C TYR A 789 37.62 -18.73 -19.88
N LYS A 790 38.93 -18.59 -20.20
CA LYS A 790 40.00 -18.27 -19.22
C LYS A 790 39.90 -19.13 -17.94
N GLY A 791 39.58 -20.42 -18.07
CA GLY A 791 39.49 -21.37 -16.97
C GLY A 791 38.17 -21.35 -16.17
N LYS A 792 37.25 -20.44 -16.41
CA LYS A 792 35.95 -20.33 -15.73
C LYS A 792 34.79 -20.73 -16.63
N ASN A 793 33.83 -21.48 -16.11
CA ASN A 793 32.59 -21.81 -16.80
C ASN A 793 31.56 -20.65 -16.65
N ILE A 794 30.43 -20.72 -17.36
CA ILE A 794 29.45 -19.64 -17.41
C ILE A 794 28.76 -19.38 -16.03
N SER A 795 28.62 -20.41 -15.19
CA SER A 795 28.08 -20.23 -13.82
C SER A 795 29.09 -19.52 -12.92
N GLU A 796 30.38 -19.89 -13.00
CA GLU A 796 31.46 -19.23 -12.26
C GLU A 796 31.63 -17.77 -12.70
N VAL A 797 31.36 -17.44 -13.97
CA VAL A 797 31.32 -16.04 -14.46
C VAL A 797 30.17 -15.28 -13.87
N LEU A 798 28.97 -15.88 -13.73
CA LEU A 798 27.86 -15.25 -13.08
C LEU A 798 28.07 -15.01 -11.56
N GLU A 799 28.91 -15.82 -10.93
CA GLU A 799 29.30 -15.65 -9.52
C GLU A 799 30.39 -14.59 -9.29
N MET A 800 31.03 -14.10 -10.34
CA MET A 800 32.02 -13.03 -10.24
C MET A 800 31.34 -11.72 -9.85
N SER A 801 31.99 -10.93 -9.01
CA SER A 801 31.65 -9.52 -8.80
C SER A 801 32.00 -8.69 -10.04
N VAL A 802 31.38 -7.51 -10.15
CA VAL A 802 31.69 -6.56 -11.26
C VAL A 802 33.18 -6.19 -11.24
N THR A 803 33.77 -5.94 -10.06
CA THR A 803 35.19 -5.61 -9.90
C THR A 803 36.10 -6.74 -10.37
N GLU A 804 35.76 -8.00 -10.11
CA GLU A 804 36.52 -9.17 -10.60
C GLU A 804 36.34 -9.38 -12.10
N ALA A 805 35.14 -9.11 -12.64
CA ALA A 805 34.82 -9.29 -14.04
C ALA A 805 35.47 -8.25 -14.96
N LEU A 806 35.75 -7.03 -14.47
CA LEU A 806 36.40 -5.97 -15.26
C LEU A 806 37.76 -6.43 -15.86
N PRO A 807 38.77 -6.86 -15.09
CA PRO A 807 40.05 -7.35 -15.66
C PRO A 807 39.86 -8.67 -16.41
N PHE A 808 38.88 -9.50 -16.05
CA PHE A 808 38.62 -10.76 -16.74
C PHE A 808 38.16 -10.56 -18.20
N PHE A 809 37.32 -9.53 -18.45
CA PHE A 809 36.79 -9.20 -19.77
C PHE A 809 37.44 -7.98 -20.44
N GLU A 810 38.60 -7.52 -20.00
CA GLU A 810 39.34 -6.34 -20.53
C GLU A 810 39.45 -6.29 -22.07
N ASN A 811 39.55 -7.47 -22.73
CA ASN A 811 39.66 -7.60 -24.18
C ASN A 811 38.30 -7.64 -24.91
N HIS A 812 37.15 -7.46 -24.18
CA HIS A 812 35.82 -7.54 -24.75
C HIS A 812 35.03 -6.23 -24.50
N ARG A 813 35.30 -5.21 -25.32
CA ARG A 813 34.67 -3.88 -25.19
C ARG A 813 33.15 -3.87 -25.05
N SER A 814 32.45 -4.84 -25.69
CA SER A 814 31.01 -4.98 -25.60
C SER A 814 30.52 -5.41 -24.21
N ILE A 815 31.36 -6.10 -23.42
CA ILE A 815 31.08 -6.50 -22.04
C ILE A 815 31.65 -5.45 -21.08
N GLU A 816 32.92 -5.04 -21.27
CA GLU A 816 33.63 -4.07 -20.46
C GLU A 816 32.82 -2.78 -20.23
N LYS A 817 32.20 -2.25 -21.29
CA LYS A 817 31.36 -1.05 -21.21
C LYS A 817 30.28 -1.15 -20.14
N TYR A 818 29.55 -2.27 -20.04
CA TYR A 818 28.54 -2.47 -19.04
C TYR A 818 29.12 -2.63 -17.65
N LEU A 819 30.22 -3.35 -17.53
CA LEU A 819 30.92 -3.54 -16.25
C LEU A 819 31.42 -2.20 -15.70
N GLN A 820 32.03 -1.37 -16.58
CA GLN A 820 32.52 -0.04 -16.18
C GLN A 820 31.37 0.86 -15.69
N THR A 821 30.20 0.89 -16.38
CA THR A 821 29.08 1.69 -15.92
C THR A 821 28.52 1.19 -14.59
N LEU A 822 28.55 -0.11 -14.31
CA LEU A 822 28.16 -0.65 -12.99
C LEU A 822 29.16 -0.25 -11.89
N ASP A 823 30.45 -0.25 -12.19
CA ASP A 823 31.47 0.18 -11.24
C ASP A 823 31.41 1.70 -10.99
N ASP A 824 31.18 2.51 -12.03
CA ASP A 824 31.02 3.97 -11.96
C ASP A 824 29.88 4.38 -11.02
N VAL A 825 28.80 3.60 -10.93
CA VAL A 825 27.67 3.82 -10.00
C VAL A 825 27.90 3.19 -8.60
N GLY A 826 29.10 2.68 -8.32
CA GLY A 826 29.46 2.10 -7.02
C GLY A 826 28.92 0.68 -6.79
N LEU A 827 28.67 -0.09 -7.85
CA LEU A 827 28.17 -1.47 -7.77
C LEU A 827 29.26 -2.52 -8.07
N GLY A 828 30.52 -2.19 -7.84
CA GLY A 828 31.65 -3.11 -8.08
C GLY A 828 31.56 -4.42 -7.30
N TYR A 829 30.94 -4.41 -6.15
CA TYR A 829 30.81 -5.57 -5.26
C TYR A 829 29.70 -6.57 -5.64
N ILE A 830 28.73 -6.17 -6.48
CA ILE A 830 27.59 -7.03 -6.85
C ILE A 830 28.05 -8.16 -7.77
N LYS A 831 27.53 -9.37 -7.58
CA LYS A 831 27.73 -10.48 -8.50
C LYS A 831 26.89 -10.31 -9.76
N LEU A 832 27.46 -10.66 -10.92
CA LEU A 832 26.80 -10.57 -12.22
C LEU A 832 25.48 -11.35 -12.27
N GLY A 833 25.43 -12.51 -11.62
CA GLY A 833 24.28 -13.42 -11.56
C GLY A 833 23.42 -13.25 -10.31
N GLN A 834 23.62 -12.22 -9.47
CA GLN A 834 22.86 -12.01 -8.24
C GLN A 834 21.36 -11.87 -8.53
N PRO A 835 20.49 -12.72 -7.93
CA PRO A 835 19.05 -12.63 -8.18
C PRO A 835 18.47 -11.27 -7.82
N SER A 836 17.56 -10.76 -8.64
CA SER A 836 16.87 -9.48 -8.39
C SER A 836 16.14 -9.42 -7.05
N THR A 837 15.71 -10.55 -6.53
CA THR A 837 15.04 -10.69 -5.24
C THR A 837 15.96 -10.47 -4.03
N GLN A 838 17.27 -10.51 -4.23
CA GLN A 838 18.30 -10.30 -3.20
C GLN A 838 18.88 -8.88 -3.23
N LEU A 839 18.57 -8.11 -4.27
CA LEU A 839 19.02 -6.73 -4.40
C LEU A 839 18.19 -5.80 -3.52
N SER A 840 18.83 -4.82 -2.92
CA SER A 840 18.16 -3.69 -2.28
C SER A 840 17.52 -2.77 -3.33
N GLY A 841 16.55 -1.93 -2.92
CA GLY A 841 15.92 -0.96 -3.81
C GLY A 841 16.93 0.00 -4.44
N GLY A 842 17.89 0.50 -3.66
CA GLY A 842 18.95 1.37 -4.16
C GLY A 842 19.91 0.68 -5.13
N GLU A 843 20.24 -0.61 -4.91
CA GLU A 843 21.05 -1.39 -5.87
C GLU A 843 20.28 -1.59 -7.19
N ALA A 844 19.02 -1.94 -7.13
CA ALA A 844 18.16 -2.08 -8.33
C ALA A 844 18.11 -0.76 -9.12
N GLN A 845 17.94 0.36 -8.44
CA GLN A 845 17.92 1.70 -9.04
C GLN A 845 19.24 2.04 -9.72
N ARG A 846 20.38 1.77 -9.07
CA ARG A 846 21.70 2.01 -9.66
C ARG A 846 21.98 1.11 -10.85
N ILE A 847 21.50 -0.15 -10.87
CA ILE A 847 21.59 -1.02 -12.05
C ILE A 847 20.79 -0.43 -13.22
N LYS A 848 19.59 0.11 -12.98
CA LYS A 848 18.79 0.81 -14.00
C LYS A 848 19.56 2.01 -14.54
N LEU A 849 20.14 2.82 -13.66
CA LEU A 849 20.95 3.99 -14.03
C LEU A 849 22.18 3.59 -14.87
N ALA A 850 22.94 2.57 -14.45
CA ALA A 850 24.09 2.04 -15.20
C ALA A 850 23.68 1.55 -16.59
N THR A 851 22.52 0.92 -16.71
CA THR A 851 21.97 0.46 -17.99
C THR A 851 21.71 1.63 -18.94
N GLU A 852 21.13 2.74 -18.45
CA GLU A 852 20.91 3.93 -19.28
C GLU A 852 22.21 4.63 -19.68
N LEU A 853 23.17 4.72 -18.76
CA LEU A 853 24.51 5.26 -19.03
C LEU A 853 25.27 4.47 -20.11
N SER A 854 25.01 3.18 -20.22
CA SER A 854 25.65 2.34 -21.24
C SER A 854 25.10 2.62 -22.66
N LYS A 855 23.96 3.31 -22.80
CA LYS A 855 23.36 3.66 -24.08
C LYS A 855 23.93 4.96 -24.62
N LYS A 856 23.76 5.21 -25.91
CA LYS A 856 24.17 6.48 -26.52
C LYS A 856 23.18 7.57 -26.14
N SER A 857 23.68 8.64 -25.54
CA SER A 857 22.86 9.80 -25.18
C SER A 857 22.42 10.58 -26.42
N THR A 858 21.20 11.11 -26.39
CA THR A 858 20.66 12.03 -27.41
C THR A 858 20.77 13.48 -26.99
N GLY A 859 21.03 13.77 -25.72
CA GLY A 859 21.04 15.12 -25.13
C GLY A 859 19.66 15.74 -24.98
N LYS A 860 18.58 14.95 -25.19
CA LYS A 860 17.18 15.40 -25.07
C LYS A 860 16.34 14.44 -24.23
N THR A 861 16.98 13.68 -23.36
CA THR A 861 16.28 12.74 -22.48
C THR A 861 15.93 13.43 -21.16
N LEU A 862 14.70 13.19 -20.67
CA LEU A 862 14.29 13.53 -19.32
C LEU A 862 14.52 12.31 -18.42
N TYR A 863 15.44 12.41 -17.47
CA TYR A 863 15.65 11.40 -16.43
C TYR A 863 14.90 11.85 -15.17
N ILE A 864 14.14 10.94 -14.60
CA ILE A 864 13.46 11.11 -13.32
C ILE A 864 14.01 10.09 -12.34
N LEU A 865 14.50 10.53 -11.18
CA LEU A 865 15.04 9.67 -10.14
C LEU A 865 14.31 9.96 -8.82
N ASP A 866 13.87 8.90 -8.15
CA ASP A 866 13.19 8.98 -6.85
C ASP A 866 14.13 8.52 -5.75
N GLU A 867 14.59 9.46 -4.91
CA GLU A 867 15.49 9.26 -3.77
C GLU A 867 16.71 8.36 -4.09
N PRO A 868 17.55 8.72 -5.09
CA PRO A 868 18.63 7.85 -5.54
C PRO A 868 19.79 7.69 -4.52
N THR A 869 19.83 8.47 -3.44
CA THR A 869 20.82 8.35 -2.37
C THR A 869 20.44 7.36 -1.28
N THR A 870 19.28 6.74 -1.40
CA THR A 870 18.78 5.74 -0.46
C THR A 870 19.81 4.62 -0.24
N GLY A 871 20.21 4.38 1.01
CA GLY A 871 21.18 3.33 1.39
C GLY A 871 22.61 3.58 0.94
N LEU A 872 22.98 4.81 0.59
CA LEU A 872 24.30 5.17 0.15
C LEU A 872 25.14 5.81 1.25
N HIS A 873 26.34 5.28 1.40
CA HIS A 873 27.41 5.97 2.13
C HIS A 873 27.86 7.24 1.40
N PHE A 874 28.41 8.24 2.11
CA PHE A 874 28.89 9.51 1.54
C PHE A 874 29.78 9.33 0.30
N ALA A 875 30.70 8.37 0.32
CA ALA A 875 31.57 8.09 -0.81
C ALA A 875 30.80 7.52 -2.03
N ASP A 876 29.70 6.80 -1.82
CA ASP A 876 28.86 6.32 -2.90
C ASP A 876 27.96 7.43 -3.45
N VAL A 877 27.54 8.38 -2.59
CA VAL A 877 26.84 9.62 -3.02
C VAL A 877 27.76 10.47 -3.90
N GLU A 878 29.04 10.58 -3.58
CA GLU A 878 30.04 11.28 -4.42
C GLU A 878 30.11 10.69 -5.83
N LYS A 879 30.16 9.33 -5.94
CA LYS A 879 30.13 8.63 -7.24
C LYS A 879 28.82 8.89 -7.99
N LEU A 880 27.70 8.82 -7.30
CA LEU A 880 26.39 9.12 -7.89
C LEU A 880 26.35 10.54 -8.44
N MET A 881 26.85 11.52 -7.70
CA MET A 881 26.92 12.90 -8.17
C MET A 881 27.77 13.07 -9.43
N TYR A 882 28.89 12.35 -9.52
CA TYR A 882 29.67 12.33 -10.76
C TYR A 882 28.83 11.85 -11.96
N VAL A 883 28.05 10.81 -11.77
CA VAL A 883 27.17 10.24 -12.81
C VAL A 883 26.04 11.21 -13.21
N LEU A 884 25.34 11.79 -12.23
CA LEU A 884 24.25 12.73 -12.50
C LEU A 884 24.76 13.98 -13.23
N ASN A 885 25.94 14.48 -12.84
CA ASN A 885 26.57 15.60 -13.52
C ASN A 885 26.91 15.25 -14.97
N ARG A 886 27.51 14.08 -15.22
CA ARG A 886 27.82 13.60 -16.58
C ARG A 886 26.58 13.53 -17.47
N LEU A 887 25.46 12.98 -16.97
CA LEU A 887 24.19 12.93 -17.70
C LEU A 887 23.71 14.34 -18.08
N THR A 888 23.82 15.28 -17.13
CA THR A 888 23.37 16.66 -17.35
C THR A 888 24.30 17.38 -18.31
N ASP A 889 25.62 17.19 -18.21
CA ASP A 889 26.64 17.77 -19.10
C ASP A 889 26.50 17.33 -20.56
N GLU A 890 25.90 16.12 -20.78
CA GLU A 890 25.53 15.64 -22.11
C GLU A 890 24.28 16.31 -22.69
N GLY A 891 23.69 17.30 -21.99
CA GLY A 891 22.53 18.09 -22.43
C GLY A 891 21.17 17.58 -21.94
N ASN A 892 21.14 16.45 -21.22
CA ASN A 892 19.89 15.88 -20.70
C ASN A 892 19.35 16.70 -19.52
N THR A 893 18.06 16.56 -19.24
CA THR A 893 17.43 17.12 -18.05
C THR A 893 17.30 16.02 -17.00
N VAL A 894 17.79 16.26 -15.80
CA VAL A 894 17.74 15.31 -14.70
C VAL A 894 16.90 15.91 -13.58
N VAL A 895 15.76 15.27 -13.27
CA VAL A 895 14.87 15.64 -12.17
C VAL A 895 15.01 14.60 -11.06
N VAL A 896 15.36 15.04 -9.87
CA VAL A 896 15.63 14.16 -8.72
C VAL A 896 14.73 14.58 -7.57
N ILE A 897 13.94 13.65 -7.03
CA ILE A 897 13.31 13.81 -5.71
C ILE A 897 14.37 13.47 -4.68
N GLU A 898 14.71 14.41 -3.78
CA GLU A 898 15.80 14.20 -2.85
C GLU A 898 15.61 14.91 -1.49
N HIS A 899 16.21 14.29 -0.48
CA HIS A 899 16.32 14.81 0.87
C HIS A 899 17.77 14.98 1.33
N ASN A 900 18.72 14.33 0.66
CA ASN A 900 20.14 14.42 0.96
C ASN A 900 20.68 15.81 0.60
N LEU A 901 21.18 16.53 1.59
CA LEU A 901 21.67 17.91 1.42
C LEU A 901 22.90 17.99 0.53
N ASP A 902 23.72 16.95 0.46
CA ASP A 902 24.90 16.92 -0.41
C ASP A 902 24.53 16.92 -1.89
N VAL A 903 23.43 16.24 -2.25
CA VAL A 903 22.87 16.29 -3.61
C VAL A 903 22.19 17.62 -3.86
N ILE A 904 21.36 18.09 -2.91
CA ILE A 904 20.57 19.31 -3.06
C ILE A 904 21.48 20.54 -3.22
N LYS A 905 22.60 20.63 -2.45
CA LYS A 905 23.56 21.74 -2.59
C LYS A 905 24.26 21.76 -3.96
N CYS A 906 24.32 20.61 -4.64
CA CYS A 906 24.95 20.49 -5.97
C CYS A 906 23.98 20.73 -7.13
N ALA A 907 22.67 20.83 -6.89
CA ALA A 907 21.66 21.03 -7.93
C ALA A 907 21.79 22.38 -8.63
N ASP A 908 21.43 22.47 -9.91
CA ASP A 908 21.36 23.74 -10.67
C ASP A 908 20.06 24.50 -10.36
N HIS A 909 19.00 23.78 -9.99
CA HIS A 909 17.69 24.36 -9.66
C HIS A 909 16.96 23.50 -8.64
N ILE A 910 16.27 24.14 -7.72
CA ILE A 910 15.47 23.49 -6.68
C ILE A 910 14.01 23.91 -6.84
N ILE A 911 13.09 22.96 -6.62
CA ILE A 911 11.66 23.19 -6.46
C ILE A 911 11.29 22.62 -5.10
N ASP A 912 11.04 23.49 -4.12
CA ASP A 912 10.75 23.12 -2.74
C ASP A 912 9.24 23.17 -2.47
N LEU A 913 8.68 22.01 -2.10
CA LEU A 913 7.25 21.81 -1.83
C LEU A 913 6.99 21.77 -0.31
N GLY A 914 5.87 22.34 0.09
CA GLY A 914 5.50 22.41 1.50
C GLY A 914 4.26 23.25 1.75
N PRO A 915 4.21 23.97 2.90
CA PRO A 915 5.21 23.99 4.00
C PRO A 915 5.18 22.73 4.88
N GLU A 916 4.04 22.01 4.91
CA GLU A 916 3.84 20.83 5.72
C GLU A 916 3.52 19.59 4.85
N GLY A 917 3.29 18.43 5.47
CA GLY A 917 2.81 17.23 4.80
C GLY A 917 1.28 17.14 4.74
N GLY A 918 0.75 16.27 3.86
CA GLY A 918 -0.67 16.01 3.73
C GLY A 918 -1.50 17.25 3.36
N SER A 919 -2.60 17.49 4.06
CA SER A 919 -3.48 18.63 3.79
C SER A 919 -2.84 19.99 4.07
N GLY A 920 -1.76 20.07 4.82
CA GLY A 920 -0.98 21.29 5.07
C GLY A 920 0.07 21.58 3.99
N GLY A 921 0.28 20.65 3.05
CA GLY A 921 1.26 20.74 1.97
C GLY A 921 0.68 21.12 0.62
N GLY A 922 1.34 20.69 -0.42
CA GLY A 922 0.86 20.78 -1.81
C GLY A 922 1.03 22.16 -2.46
N THR A 923 1.88 23.01 -1.91
CA THR A 923 2.21 24.33 -2.48
C THR A 923 3.71 24.44 -2.73
N ILE A 924 4.11 25.34 -3.62
CA ILE A 924 5.51 25.69 -3.84
C ILE A 924 5.90 26.72 -2.77
N VAL A 925 6.93 26.41 -2.00
CA VAL A 925 7.48 27.26 -0.94
C VAL A 925 8.59 28.15 -1.50
N ALA A 926 9.49 27.55 -2.29
CA ALA A 926 10.61 28.26 -2.92
C ALA A 926 11.02 27.57 -4.23
N THR A 927 11.52 28.35 -5.19
CA THR A 927 12.15 27.86 -6.42
C THR A 927 13.37 28.72 -6.74
N GLY A 928 14.36 28.11 -7.32
CA GLY A 928 15.59 28.83 -7.74
C GLY A 928 16.85 28.01 -7.51
N THR A 929 18.00 28.68 -7.51
CA THR A 929 19.27 28.03 -7.16
C THR A 929 19.30 27.66 -5.66
N PRO A 930 20.18 26.73 -5.23
CA PRO A 930 20.38 26.44 -3.82
C PRO A 930 20.62 27.68 -2.95
N GLU A 931 21.37 28.65 -3.48
CA GLU A 931 21.69 29.89 -2.82
C GLU A 931 20.47 30.82 -2.65
N GLU A 932 19.53 30.78 -3.60
CA GLU A 932 18.28 31.54 -3.54
C GLU A 932 17.31 30.90 -2.55
N VAL A 933 17.17 29.56 -2.59
CA VAL A 933 16.32 28.80 -1.66
C VAL A 933 16.82 28.93 -0.22
N ALA A 934 18.15 28.96 0.01
CA ALA A 934 18.74 29.15 1.33
C ALA A 934 18.40 30.51 1.96
N LYS A 935 17.97 31.51 1.17
CA LYS A 935 17.51 32.82 1.66
C LYS A 935 16.04 32.85 2.06
N CYS A 936 15.26 31.81 1.65
CA CYS A 936 13.84 31.75 1.94
C CYS A 936 13.60 31.17 3.35
N GLU A 937 13.22 31.99 4.30
CA GLU A 937 12.97 31.63 5.70
C GLU A 937 11.81 30.64 5.86
N LYS A 938 10.87 30.62 4.90
CA LYS A 938 9.73 29.69 4.92
C LYS A 938 10.10 28.28 4.45
N SER A 939 11.22 28.12 3.78
CA SER A 939 11.70 26.84 3.27
C SER A 939 12.50 26.12 4.37
N PHE A 940 12.00 25.00 4.84
CA PHE A 940 12.77 24.15 5.75
C PHE A 940 14.04 23.64 5.09
N THR A 941 13.96 23.18 3.84
CA THR A 941 15.14 22.81 3.05
C THR A 941 16.16 23.93 2.99
N GLY A 942 15.71 25.18 2.76
CA GLY A 942 16.56 26.35 2.72
C GLY A 942 17.27 26.66 4.04
N GLN A 943 16.61 26.45 5.18
CA GLN A 943 17.20 26.64 6.51
C GLN A 943 18.38 25.68 6.76
N TYR A 944 18.27 24.41 6.36
CA TYR A 944 19.35 23.42 6.49
C TYR A 944 20.47 23.68 5.46
N LEU A 945 20.13 24.01 4.20
CA LEU A 945 21.11 24.39 3.16
C LEU A 945 21.98 25.58 3.54
N LYS A 946 21.43 26.55 4.26
CA LYS A 946 22.18 27.72 4.72
C LYS A 946 23.41 27.36 5.56
N LYS A 947 23.39 26.22 6.27
CA LYS A 947 24.52 25.71 7.05
C LYS A 947 25.60 25.11 6.16
N MET A 948 25.23 24.51 5.03
CA MET A 948 26.14 23.79 4.12
C MET A 948 26.75 24.68 3.03
N LEU A 949 26.11 25.79 2.70
CA LEU A 949 26.60 26.77 1.68
C LEU A 949 27.49 27.86 2.26
N ARG A 950 27.79 27.84 3.55
CA ARG A 950 28.68 28.79 4.25
C ARG A 950 30.18 28.49 4.08
#